data_6751ce7cd8dbaf7318c5c0ba33dc6a93
#
_entry.id   6751ce7cd8dbaf7318c5c0ba33dc6a93
#
_cell.length_a   1.000
_cell.length_b   1.000
_cell.length_c   1.000
_cell.angle_alpha   90.00
_cell.angle_beta   90.00
_cell.angle_gamma   90.00
#
_symmetry.space_group_name_H-M   'P 1'
#
loop_
_entity.id
_entity.type
_entity.pdbx_description
1 polymer ?
#
loop_
_entity_poly.entity_id
_entity_poly.type
_entity_poly.pdbx_seq_one_letter_code
_entity_poly.pdbx_strand_id
1 'polypeptide(L)'
;MRKDRQVEILAPAGSFACFQAAMNAGADAVYAAGTRFGARAYANNFTQDELIEAIERAHIYGKKFYLTVNTLLKDYEIAELYDYLAPLYEKGLDAVIVQDTGVFQFIRSNFPDLDIHASTQMTITGAAGAKFLESQGAARVVPARELSLEEVRQIHETTDLEVECFVHGALCYCYSGQCLMSSVIGGRSGNRGQCAQPCRLPYTVDGQKKYFLSLKDICTLELIPELVEAGIDSFKIEGRMKKPEYVAAVTAMYRKYVDLYLKKGKSGYAVKPEDRENLMDLYNRGDSDTGYYKQHNGREMLALDRPNHAGVAAARCLSQNGREVTAQALTDLHAHDVLEIGSGKDNYTLGKKITKGEKLRFLVPKGMRFKEGFVFRRIRNEELIESLDQKYRKEDRQEEIYGFLSLQVGYPASFTVCCREFSYTAYTEHAVERAQKRPLEKERIRTQLAKTGGTLFFLKDLEISMDQDAFLPMQQLNSLRRAALDGLRREIATAFYRECNPSTTQVETFKEETGNGNLNRYSVFIETEEQLETVFSFLNQKEELYGQGTQRIGRIALDFRLFGTGFSDTHVRDRIDFWRKSGVELYLVFPHIFRENAQEWFGRQFENFNQLPIDGVVIRNFEAFFFLKERGFDKKIILDHNLYIFNQYGKEFWKQQKVEDFTAPLELNSRELRELDIRNGELLVYGRIPVMVSAQCIERTTSGCSKKPGVRVLQDRRDEKFFARNYCDLCYNVIYTENPINLRQEWDRVNELYPKMRRIQFTLEDKEQTETVLNTFFVTDEKTVARGKEDTDFTTGHFNRGII
;
A
#
# COMPACT_ATOMS: atom_id res chain seq x y z
N MET A 1 -1.99 26.03 -13.08
CA MET A 1 -2.81 25.71 -11.89
C MET A 1 -4.25 25.58 -12.35
N ARG A 2 -4.87 24.42 -12.16
CA ARG A 2 -6.32 24.22 -12.40
C ARG A 2 -7.06 25.09 -11.37
N LYS A 3 -7.79 26.11 -11.78
CA LYS A 3 -8.36 27.19 -10.93
C LYS A 3 -9.43 26.76 -9.92
N ASP A 4 -9.99 25.55 -10.01
CA ASP A 4 -11.08 25.05 -9.14
C ASP A 4 -10.76 23.71 -8.49
N ARG A 5 -9.51 23.52 -8.04
CA ARG A 5 -9.04 22.25 -7.50
C ARG A 5 -9.63 21.99 -6.12
N GLN A 6 -10.52 21.01 -6.02
CA GLN A 6 -10.90 20.40 -4.74
C GLN A 6 -9.92 19.29 -4.40
N VAL A 7 -9.38 19.31 -3.17
CA VAL A 7 -8.55 18.23 -2.65
C VAL A 7 -9.46 17.18 -2.01
N GLU A 8 -9.39 15.95 -2.51
CA GLU A 8 -10.13 14.82 -1.98
C GLU A 8 -9.56 14.36 -0.63
N ILE A 9 -10.40 14.16 0.37
CA ILE A 9 -10.05 13.45 1.61
C ILE A 9 -10.49 12.00 1.46
N LEU A 10 -9.51 11.11 1.29
CA LEU A 10 -9.73 9.67 1.12
C LEU A 10 -9.57 8.94 2.45
N ALA A 11 -10.69 8.51 3.03
CA ALA A 11 -10.72 7.86 4.34
C ALA A 11 -10.69 6.33 4.25
N PRO A 12 -10.07 5.63 5.22
CA PRO A 12 -10.05 4.18 5.27
C PRO A 12 -11.34 3.63 5.88
N ALA A 13 -11.90 2.56 5.31
CA ALA A 13 -12.96 1.79 5.94
C ALA A 13 -12.57 0.31 6.06
N GLY A 14 -12.36 -0.15 7.30
CA GLY A 14 -12.14 -1.55 7.62
C GLY A 14 -13.43 -2.27 8.06
N SER A 15 -14.55 -1.56 8.13
CA SER A 15 -15.88 -2.06 8.43
C SER A 15 -16.94 -1.03 8.02
N PHE A 16 -18.21 -1.45 7.96
CA PHE A 16 -19.32 -0.55 7.65
C PHE A 16 -19.43 0.61 8.67
N ALA A 17 -19.16 0.36 9.95
CA ALA A 17 -19.12 1.42 10.97
C ALA A 17 -18.00 2.46 10.73
N CYS A 18 -16.85 2.03 10.17
CA CYS A 18 -15.80 2.96 9.73
C CYS A 18 -16.22 3.78 8.51
N PHE A 19 -16.97 3.18 7.57
CA PHE A 19 -17.54 3.89 6.42
C PHE A 19 -18.50 5.00 6.90
N GLN A 20 -19.47 4.67 7.78
CA GLN A 20 -20.38 5.67 8.33
C GLN A 20 -19.63 6.82 9.03
N ALA A 21 -18.66 6.46 9.89
CA ALA A 21 -17.83 7.43 10.61
C ALA A 21 -17.06 8.36 9.66
N ALA A 22 -16.50 7.82 8.56
CA ALA A 22 -15.79 8.58 7.54
C ALA A 22 -16.71 9.57 6.80
N MET A 23 -17.91 9.10 6.37
CA MET A 23 -18.89 9.93 5.67
C MET A 23 -19.41 11.05 6.57
N ASN A 24 -19.73 10.75 7.82
CA ASN A 24 -20.15 11.75 8.79
C ASN A 24 -19.08 12.78 9.14
N ALA A 25 -17.80 12.37 9.05
CA ALA A 25 -16.65 13.23 9.31
C ALA A 25 -16.22 14.08 8.09
N GLY A 26 -16.89 13.95 6.93
CA GLY A 26 -16.67 14.77 5.75
C GLY A 26 -15.62 14.22 4.78
N ALA A 27 -15.47 12.89 4.69
CA ALA A 27 -14.71 12.27 3.62
C ALA A 27 -15.33 12.56 2.25
N ASP A 28 -14.48 12.72 1.22
CA ASP A 28 -14.89 12.85 -0.18
C ASP A 28 -14.93 11.50 -0.88
N ALA A 29 -14.09 10.59 -0.43
CA ALA A 29 -14.08 9.21 -0.87
C ALA A 29 -13.69 8.27 0.28
N VAL A 30 -14.07 7.00 0.14
CA VAL A 30 -13.67 5.93 1.07
C VAL A 30 -13.03 4.79 0.29
N TYR A 31 -11.96 4.22 0.84
CA TYR A 31 -11.40 2.99 0.31
C TYR A 31 -11.57 1.83 1.30
N ALA A 32 -12.05 0.70 0.79
CA ALA A 32 -12.34 -0.50 1.55
C ALA A 32 -11.86 -1.77 0.85
N ALA A 33 -11.99 -2.91 1.51
CA ALA A 33 -11.82 -4.23 0.90
C ALA A 33 -12.99 -5.11 1.26
N GLY A 34 -13.32 -6.01 0.35
CA GLY A 34 -14.12 -7.17 0.70
C GLY A 34 -13.29 -8.25 1.40
N THR A 35 -13.91 -9.40 1.61
CA THR A 35 -13.29 -10.56 2.28
C THR A 35 -12.13 -11.18 1.49
N ARG A 36 -11.94 -10.79 0.21
CA ARG A 36 -10.93 -11.34 -0.71
C ARG A 36 -10.12 -10.22 -1.37
N PHE A 37 -8.94 -10.54 -1.88
CA PHE A 37 -8.07 -9.73 -2.75
C PHE A 37 -7.51 -8.43 -2.16
N GLY A 38 -7.74 -8.16 -0.87
CA GLY A 38 -7.29 -6.92 -0.22
C GLY A 38 -6.08 -7.09 0.70
N ALA A 39 -5.19 -6.08 0.74
CA ALA A 39 -3.92 -6.11 1.48
C ALA A 39 -4.04 -6.04 3.02
N ARG A 40 -5.18 -6.26 3.60
CA ARG A 40 -5.43 -6.32 5.06
C ARG A 40 -6.39 -7.48 5.38
N ALA A 41 -5.91 -8.73 5.16
CA ALA A 41 -6.71 -9.94 5.33
C ALA A 41 -7.30 -10.09 6.75
N TYR A 42 -6.66 -9.50 7.77
CA TYR A 42 -7.10 -9.56 9.17
C TYR A 42 -7.98 -8.38 9.61
N ALA A 43 -8.38 -7.47 8.73
CA ALA A 43 -9.44 -6.50 9.00
C ALA A 43 -10.79 -7.21 8.98
N ASN A 44 -11.84 -6.60 9.55
CA ASN A 44 -13.20 -7.17 9.50
C ASN A 44 -13.68 -7.31 8.04
N ASN A 45 -13.24 -6.38 7.17
CA ASN A 45 -13.61 -6.29 5.75
C ASN A 45 -15.14 -6.32 5.52
N PHE A 46 -15.56 -6.08 4.32
CA PHE A 46 -16.96 -5.98 3.94
C PHE A 46 -17.42 -7.29 3.30
N THR A 47 -18.65 -7.71 3.59
CA THR A 47 -19.38 -8.68 2.76
C THR A 47 -19.73 -8.02 1.41
N GLN A 48 -20.14 -8.81 0.43
CA GLN A 48 -20.53 -8.29 -0.88
C GLN A 48 -21.75 -7.36 -0.79
N ASP A 49 -22.74 -7.74 0.03
CA ASP A 49 -23.93 -6.91 0.26
C ASP A 49 -23.59 -5.58 0.95
N GLU A 50 -22.68 -5.60 1.93
CA GLU A 50 -22.19 -4.38 2.57
C GLU A 50 -21.40 -3.49 1.61
N LEU A 51 -20.65 -4.07 0.66
CA LEU A 51 -19.97 -3.30 -0.39
C LEU A 51 -20.98 -2.58 -1.29
N ILE A 52 -22.01 -3.29 -1.77
CA ILE A 52 -23.07 -2.73 -2.59
C ILE A 52 -23.79 -1.59 -1.84
N GLU A 53 -24.19 -1.83 -0.60
CA GLU A 53 -24.85 -0.80 0.22
C GLU A 53 -23.94 0.42 0.45
N ALA A 54 -22.64 0.22 0.65
CA ALA A 54 -21.67 1.30 0.85
C ALA A 54 -21.46 2.12 -0.43
N ILE A 55 -21.42 1.47 -1.60
CA ILE A 55 -21.31 2.14 -2.92
C ILE A 55 -22.57 3.02 -3.15
N GLU A 56 -23.76 2.44 -3.02
CA GLU A 56 -25.02 3.18 -3.21
C GLU A 56 -25.14 4.36 -2.22
N ARG A 57 -24.79 4.18 -0.95
CA ARG A 57 -24.80 5.26 0.04
C ARG A 57 -23.77 6.34 -0.25
N ALA A 58 -22.57 5.98 -0.71
CA ALA A 58 -21.57 6.95 -1.11
C ALA A 58 -22.12 7.85 -2.24
N HIS A 59 -22.77 7.28 -3.25
CA HIS A 59 -23.37 8.03 -4.34
C HIS A 59 -24.52 8.93 -3.87
N ILE A 60 -25.36 8.46 -2.95
CA ILE A 60 -26.42 9.29 -2.33
C ILE A 60 -25.80 10.50 -1.63
N TYR A 61 -24.65 10.35 -0.99
CA TYR A 61 -23.92 11.45 -0.37
C TYR A 61 -23.09 12.29 -1.37
N GLY A 62 -23.13 11.99 -2.67
CA GLY A 62 -22.27 12.63 -3.68
C GLY A 62 -20.80 12.37 -3.48
N LYS A 63 -20.45 11.18 -2.98
CA LYS A 63 -19.12 10.74 -2.64
C LYS A 63 -18.74 9.50 -3.43
N LYS A 64 -17.44 9.13 -3.40
CA LYS A 64 -16.87 8.01 -4.15
C LYS A 64 -16.49 6.84 -3.24
N PHE A 65 -16.50 5.65 -3.82
CA PHE A 65 -16.11 4.42 -3.13
C PHE A 65 -15.06 3.65 -3.96
N TYR A 66 -13.89 3.38 -3.37
CA TYR A 66 -12.78 2.67 -4.02
C TYR A 66 -12.55 1.30 -3.38
N LEU A 67 -12.51 0.27 -4.20
CA LEU A 67 -12.25 -1.09 -3.75
C LEU A 67 -10.76 -1.43 -3.87
N THR A 68 -10.17 -1.98 -2.80
CA THR A 68 -8.80 -2.48 -2.89
C THR A 68 -8.77 -3.91 -3.43
N VAL A 69 -8.12 -4.10 -4.58
CA VAL A 69 -7.72 -5.36 -5.19
C VAL A 69 -6.19 -5.33 -5.31
N ASN A 70 -5.53 -5.05 -4.18
CA ASN A 70 -4.13 -4.67 -4.14
C ASN A 70 -3.24 -5.74 -3.49
N THR A 71 -3.49 -6.99 -3.82
CA THR A 71 -2.63 -8.14 -3.53
C THR A 71 -2.16 -8.79 -4.83
N LEU A 72 -1.03 -9.50 -4.79
CA LEU A 72 -0.61 -10.37 -5.88
C LEU A 72 -1.55 -11.56 -5.96
N LEU A 73 -2.05 -11.89 -7.14
CA LEU A 73 -3.00 -12.97 -7.35
C LEU A 73 -2.37 -14.11 -8.16
N LYS A 74 -2.65 -15.35 -7.73
CA LYS A 74 -2.32 -16.55 -8.48
C LYS A 74 -3.36 -16.78 -9.58
N ASP A 75 -3.03 -17.57 -10.61
CA ASP A 75 -3.92 -17.78 -11.76
C ASP A 75 -5.32 -18.25 -11.38
N TYR A 76 -5.45 -19.17 -10.43
CA TYR A 76 -6.75 -19.64 -9.96
C TYR A 76 -7.58 -18.57 -9.23
N GLU A 77 -6.94 -17.59 -8.61
CA GLU A 77 -7.60 -16.46 -7.94
C GLU A 77 -8.12 -15.43 -8.94
N ILE A 78 -7.38 -15.20 -10.03
CA ILE A 78 -7.83 -14.32 -11.13
C ILE A 78 -9.07 -14.90 -11.81
N ALA A 79 -9.17 -16.20 -11.93
CA ALA A 79 -10.36 -16.85 -12.50
C ALA A 79 -11.64 -16.51 -11.73
N GLU A 80 -11.54 -16.23 -10.42
CA GLU A 80 -12.68 -15.86 -9.58
C GLU A 80 -12.91 -14.32 -9.50
N LEU A 81 -12.00 -13.53 -10.07
CA LEU A 81 -12.04 -12.07 -9.95
C LEU A 81 -13.20 -11.44 -10.72
N TYR A 82 -13.59 -12.03 -11.86
CA TYR A 82 -14.74 -11.55 -12.64
C TYR A 82 -16.04 -11.61 -11.83
N ASP A 83 -16.35 -12.78 -11.27
CA ASP A 83 -17.58 -12.99 -10.50
C ASP A 83 -17.62 -12.14 -9.22
N TYR A 84 -16.43 -11.80 -8.69
CA TYR A 84 -16.32 -10.93 -7.55
C TYR A 84 -16.56 -9.45 -7.90
N LEU A 85 -16.01 -8.96 -9.04
CA LEU A 85 -16.07 -7.55 -9.41
C LEU A 85 -17.36 -7.18 -10.17
N ALA A 86 -17.91 -8.07 -11.01
CA ALA A 86 -19.04 -7.78 -11.89
C ALA A 86 -20.25 -7.19 -11.13
N PRO A 87 -20.73 -7.76 -10.01
CA PRO A 87 -21.85 -7.20 -9.27
C PRO A 87 -21.57 -5.81 -8.69
N LEU A 88 -20.32 -5.52 -8.33
CA LEU A 88 -19.91 -4.20 -7.80
C LEU A 88 -19.77 -3.17 -8.91
N TYR A 89 -19.25 -3.57 -10.07
CA TYR A 89 -19.16 -2.76 -11.27
C TYR A 89 -20.53 -2.35 -11.78
N GLU A 90 -21.47 -3.31 -11.84
CA GLU A 90 -22.87 -3.05 -12.21
C GLU A 90 -23.55 -2.05 -11.28
N LYS A 91 -23.16 -2.01 -10.00
CA LYS A 91 -23.68 -1.07 -9.00
C LYS A 91 -22.92 0.25 -8.96
N GLY A 92 -22.01 0.48 -9.90
CA GLY A 92 -21.34 1.77 -10.07
C GLY A 92 -20.08 1.92 -9.23
N LEU A 93 -19.36 0.85 -8.88
CA LEU A 93 -18.04 0.98 -8.22
C LEU A 93 -17.15 1.99 -8.95
N ASP A 94 -16.69 3.04 -8.25
CA ASP A 94 -15.98 4.16 -8.88
C ASP A 94 -14.57 3.79 -9.36
N ALA A 95 -13.79 3.09 -8.53
CA ALA A 95 -12.44 2.69 -8.89
C ALA A 95 -11.96 1.47 -8.11
N VAL A 96 -10.89 0.85 -8.63
CA VAL A 96 -10.13 -0.20 -7.94
C VAL A 96 -8.68 0.22 -7.73
N ILE A 97 -8.12 -0.13 -6.55
CA ILE A 97 -6.72 0.11 -6.21
C ILE A 97 -5.96 -1.18 -6.44
N VAL A 98 -4.99 -1.19 -7.38
CA VAL A 98 -4.35 -2.39 -7.92
C VAL A 98 -2.84 -2.36 -7.71
N GLN A 99 -2.24 -3.52 -7.35
CA GLN A 99 -0.80 -3.75 -7.29
C GLN A 99 -0.31 -4.63 -8.44
N ASP A 100 -1.01 -5.71 -8.74
CA ASP A 100 -0.63 -6.77 -9.66
C ASP A 100 -0.85 -6.33 -11.11
N THR A 101 0.18 -6.38 -11.96
CA THR A 101 0.08 -6.03 -13.38
C THR A 101 -0.87 -6.94 -14.15
N GLY A 102 -1.04 -8.19 -13.71
CA GLY A 102 -2.03 -9.10 -14.29
C GLY A 102 -3.46 -8.73 -13.92
N VAL A 103 -3.69 -8.33 -12.66
CA VAL A 103 -4.99 -7.78 -12.24
C VAL A 103 -5.29 -6.49 -12.99
N PHE A 104 -4.28 -5.63 -13.19
CA PHE A 104 -4.40 -4.41 -14.00
C PHE A 104 -4.87 -4.73 -15.43
N GLN A 105 -4.18 -5.68 -16.09
CA GLN A 105 -4.53 -6.13 -17.45
C GLN A 105 -5.93 -6.74 -17.48
N PHE A 106 -6.28 -7.56 -16.50
CA PHE A 106 -7.59 -8.20 -16.40
C PHE A 106 -8.73 -7.17 -16.30
N ILE A 107 -8.59 -6.17 -15.42
CA ILE A 107 -9.61 -5.14 -15.21
C ILE A 107 -9.77 -4.30 -16.46
N ARG A 108 -8.68 -3.85 -17.06
CA ARG A 108 -8.72 -3.06 -18.30
C ARG A 108 -9.44 -3.78 -19.45
N SER A 109 -9.32 -5.11 -19.50
CA SER A 109 -9.93 -5.93 -20.56
C SER A 109 -11.40 -6.23 -20.31
N ASN A 110 -11.83 -6.39 -19.04
CA ASN A 110 -13.19 -6.84 -18.71
C ASN A 110 -14.11 -5.72 -18.19
N PHE A 111 -13.55 -4.63 -17.65
CA PHE A 111 -14.27 -3.52 -17.02
C PHE A 111 -13.71 -2.18 -17.51
N PRO A 112 -13.92 -1.81 -18.77
CA PRO A 112 -13.25 -0.67 -19.43
C PRO A 112 -13.58 0.69 -18.80
N ASP A 113 -14.75 0.83 -18.18
CA ASP A 113 -15.20 2.08 -17.54
C ASP A 113 -14.88 2.12 -16.03
N LEU A 114 -14.10 1.17 -15.52
CA LEU A 114 -13.67 1.13 -14.12
C LEU A 114 -12.30 1.76 -13.98
N ASP A 115 -12.23 2.87 -13.27
CA ASP A 115 -10.96 3.55 -13.01
C ASP A 115 -9.98 2.66 -12.24
N ILE A 116 -8.72 2.66 -12.69
CA ILE A 116 -7.63 1.93 -12.04
C ILE A 116 -6.71 2.91 -11.32
N HIS A 117 -6.62 2.80 -10.01
CA HIS A 117 -5.67 3.51 -9.17
C HIS A 117 -4.45 2.61 -8.92
N ALA A 118 -3.30 3.02 -9.42
CA ALA A 118 -2.05 2.31 -9.21
C ALA A 118 -1.64 2.40 -7.73
N SER A 119 -1.63 1.26 -7.04
CA SER A 119 -1.32 1.18 -5.61
C SER A 119 0.12 1.62 -5.29
N THR A 120 0.34 2.18 -4.11
CA THR A 120 1.70 2.41 -3.57
C THR A 120 2.56 1.13 -3.53
N GLN A 121 1.94 -0.05 -3.57
CA GLN A 121 2.64 -1.34 -3.62
C GLN A 121 3.22 -1.64 -5.02
N MET A 122 2.88 -0.89 -6.06
CA MET A 122 3.59 -0.92 -7.35
C MET A 122 4.95 -0.22 -7.29
N THR A 123 5.24 0.47 -6.17
CA THR A 123 6.54 1.10 -5.89
C THR A 123 6.94 2.16 -6.93
N ILE A 124 6.00 3.03 -7.29
CA ILE A 124 6.30 4.13 -8.21
C ILE A 124 7.11 5.20 -7.48
N THR A 125 8.33 5.40 -7.93
CA THR A 125 9.35 6.25 -7.28
C THR A 125 9.73 7.50 -8.08
N GLY A 126 8.97 7.83 -9.13
CA GLY A 126 9.21 9.03 -9.93
C GLY A 126 8.30 9.17 -11.14
N ALA A 127 8.47 10.27 -11.84
CA ALA A 127 7.64 10.65 -12.99
C ALA A 127 7.68 9.62 -14.14
N ALA A 128 8.82 8.96 -14.37
CA ALA A 128 8.94 7.97 -15.42
C ALA A 128 8.02 6.75 -15.22
N GLY A 129 7.93 6.25 -13.97
CA GLY A 129 7.01 5.16 -13.62
C GLY A 129 5.55 5.60 -13.71
N ALA A 130 5.23 6.83 -13.29
CA ALA A 130 3.89 7.40 -13.40
C ALA A 130 3.45 7.53 -14.86
N LYS A 131 4.28 8.07 -15.75
CA LYS A 131 4.04 8.14 -17.21
C LYS A 131 3.82 6.77 -17.84
N PHE A 132 4.58 5.77 -17.40
CA PHE A 132 4.34 4.41 -17.86
C PHE A 132 2.93 3.94 -17.52
N LEU A 133 2.50 4.08 -16.27
CA LEU A 133 1.16 3.66 -15.84
C LEU A 133 0.05 4.47 -16.51
N GLU A 134 0.26 5.77 -16.71
CA GLU A 134 -0.64 6.62 -17.52
C GLU A 134 -0.81 6.04 -18.93
N SER A 135 0.30 5.69 -19.59
CA SER A 135 0.26 5.06 -20.93
C SER A 135 -0.46 3.71 -20.96
N GLN A 136 -0.60 3.05 -19.79
CA GLN A 136 -1.35 1.82 -19.63
C GLN A 136 -2.82 2.05 -19.28
N GLY A 137 -3.26 3.29 -19.04
CA GLY A 137 -4.64 3.64 -18.73
C GLY A 137 -4.97 3.68 -17.23
N ALA A 138 -3.98 3.88 -16.36
CA ALA A 138 -4.26 4.27 -14.99
C ALA A 138 -4.91 5.65 -14.93
N ALA A 139 -5.88 5.84 -14.04
CA ALA A 139 -6.51 7.15 -13.79
C ALA A 139 -5.79 7.89 -12.65
N ARG A 140 -5.19 7.16 -11.72
CA ARG A 140 -4.54 7.71 -10.52
C ARG A 140 -3.29 6.93 -10.15
N VAL A 141 -2.27 7.62 -9.64
CA VAL A 141 -1.09 7.00 -9.05
C VAL A 141 -0.99 7.30 -7.55
N VAL A 142 -0.70 6.26 -6.75
CA VAL A 142 -0.30 6.38 -5.34
C VAL A 142 1.20 6.13 -5.27
N PRO A 143 2.04 7.16 -5.35
CA PRO A 143 3.49 6.98 -5.39
C PRO A 143 4.02 6.38 -4.08
N ALA A 144 5.26 5.92 -4.12
CA ALA A 144 5.96 5.44 -2.95
C ALA A 144 6.00 6.52 -1.86
N ARG A 145 5.81 6.11 -0.61
CA ARG A 145 5.75 7.03 0.56
C ARG A 145 7.08 7.72 0.84
N GLU A 146 8.13 7.23 0.21
CA GLU A 146 9.52 7.68 0.35
C GLU A 146 9.87 8.87 -0.53
N LEU A 147 8.93 9.36 -1.36
CA LEU A 147 9.14 10.52 -2.21
C LEU A 147 9.13 11.82 -1.41
N SER A 148 9.99 12.76 -1.83
CA SER A 148 9.96 14.14 -1.39
C SER A 148 8.80 14.91 -2.05
N LEU A 149 8.45 16.08 -1.51
CA LEU A 149 7.45 16.97 -2.12
C LEU A 149 7.81 17.36 -3.56
N GLU A 150 9.09 17.52 -3.85
CA GLU A 150 9.56 17.89 -5.18
C GLU A 150 9.34 16.78 -6.20
N GLU A 151 9.67 15.53 -5.85
CA GLU A 151 9.41 14.37 -6.70
C GLU A 151 7.90 14.15 -6.95
N VAL A 152 7.06 14.40 -5.92
CA VAL A 152 5.61 14.37 -6.08
C VAL A 152 5.12 15.45 -7.03
N ARG A 153 5.66 16.68 -6.92
CA ARG A 153 5.35 17.79 -7.83
C ARG A 153 5.72 17.46 -9.27
N GLN A 154 6.88 16.86 -9.51
CA GLN A 154 7.30 16.44 -10.85
C GLN A 154 6.34 15.43 -11.48
N ILE A 155 5.79 14.49 -10.69
CA ILE A 155 4.76 13.56 -11.18
C ILE A 155 3.54 14.37 -11.64
N HIS A 156 3.04 15.27 -10.79
CA HIS A 156 1.87 16.10 -11.14
C HIS A 156 2.08 17.00 -12.36
N GLU A 157 3.28 17.57 -12.51
CA GLU A 157 3.59 18.50 -13.62
C GLU A 157 3.81 17.80 -14.97
N THR A 158 4.12 16.50 -14.94
CA THR A 158 4.53 15.75 -16.13
C THR A 158 3.56 14.66 -16.56
N THR A 159 2.46 14.46 -15.83
CA THR A 159 1.39 13.50 -16.14
C THR A 159 0.02 14.16 -15.96
N ASP A 160 -1.00 13.60 -16.60
CA ASP A 160 -2.40 13.96 -16.37
C ASP A 160 -3.06 13.09 -15.28
N LEU A 161 -2.32 12.16 -14.67
CA LEU A 161 -2.80 11.32 -13.57
C LEU A 161 -3.20 12.15 -12.35
N GLU A 162 -4.24 11.71 -11.66
CA GLU A 162 -4.47 12.16 -10.29
C GLU A 162 -3.37 11.60 -9.37
N VAL A 163 -2.82 12.46 -8.51
CA VAL A 163 -1.79 12.08 -7.54
C VAL A 163 -2.40 11.92 -6.16
N GLU A 164 -2.32 10.72 -5.59
CA GLU A 164 -2.83 10.38 -4.27
C GLU A 164 -1.66 10.12 -3.31
N CYS A 165 -1.58 10.82 -2.20
CA CYS A 165 -0.49 10.66 -1.23
C CYS A 165 -1.00 10.39 0.19
N PHE A 166 -0.24 9.58 0.94
CA PHE A 166 -0.53 9.34 2.36
C PHE A 166 -0.18 10.57 3.20
N VAL A 167 -1.15 11.01 4.01
CA VAL A 167 -0.99 12.21 4.86
C VAL A 167 -1.02 11.90 6.35
N HIS A 168 -1.58 10.73 6.75
CA HIS A 168 -1.70 10.35 8.17
C HIS A 168 -1.62 8.83 8.35
N GLY A 169 -1.03 8.41 9.50
CA GLY A 169 -1.02 7.02 9.96
C GLY A 169 0.30 6.30 9.75
N ALA A 170 0.29 4.98 9.74
CA ALA A 170 1.50 4.16 9.77
C ALA A 170 2.33 4.23 8.48
N LEU A 171 3.65 4.36 8.63
CA LEU A 171 4.62 4.19 7.56
C LEU A 171 5.18 2.77 7.53
N CYS A 172 5.50 2.28 6.34
CA CYS A 172 6.26 1.05 6.13
C CYS A 172 7.77 1.36 6.14
N TYR A 173 8.59 0.47 6.70
CA TYR A 173 10.05 0.63 6.69
C TYR A 173 10.64 0.33 5.31
N CYS A 174 10.09 -0.67 4.63
CA CYS A 174 10.42 -1.04 3.27
C CYS A 174 9.61 -0.21 2.27
N TYR A 175 10.14 0.07 1.10
CA TYR A 175 9.30 0.50 -0.02
C TYR A 175 8.13 -0.46 -0.16
N SER A 176 6.91 0.08 -0.16
CA SER A 176 5.70 -0.74 -0.19
C SER A 176 5.67 -1.60 -1.47
N GLY A 177 5.42 -2.90 -1.31
CA GLY A 177 5.50 -3.87 -2.41
C GLY A 177 6.84 -4.64 -2.46
N GLN A 178 7.93 -4.12 -1.88
CA GLN A 178 9.27 -4.72 -1.97
C GLN A 178 9.67 -5.54 -0.72
N CYS A 179 8.70 -5.89 0.16
CA CYS A 179 8.99 -6.59 1.41
C CYS A 179 8.64 -8.08 1.35
N LEU A 180 9.65 -8.94 1.46
CA LEU A 180 9.52 -10.39 1.59
C LEU A 180 9.81 -10.90 3.01
N MET A 181 10.16 -10.02 3.97
CA MET A 181 10.61 -10.45 5.30
C MET A 181 9.54 -11.22 6.08
N SER A 182 8.27 -10.83 5.93
CA SER A 182 7.16 -11.49 6.62
C SER A 182 6.90 -12.91 6.06
N SER A 183 7.05 -13.11 4.77
CA SER A 183 6.90 -14.43 4.14
C SER A 183 8.08 -15.34 4.45
N VAL A 184 9.30 -14.83 4.42
CA VAL A 184 10.52 -15.59 4.71
C VAL A 184 10.53 -16.08 6.18
N ILE A 185 10.21 -15.21 7.14
CA ILE A 185 10.20 -15.58 8.57
C ILE A 185 9.04 -16.51 8.95
N GLY A 186 7.88 -16.36 8.34
CA GLY A 186 6.64 -17.00 8.80
C GLY A 186 5.66 -17.45 7.74
N GLY A 187 6.01 -17.49 6.45
CA GLY A 187 5.13 -17.92 5.36
C GLY A 187 3.98 -16.94 5.03
N ARG A 188 3.91 -15.78 5.70
CA ARG A 188 2.82 -14.80 5.60
C ARG A 188 3.25 -13.65 4.70
N SER A 189 2.82 -13.66 3.43
CA SER A 189 3.23 -12.62 2.48
C SER A 189 2.57 -11.27 2.76
N GLY A 190 3.40 -10.22 2.86
CA GLY A 190 2.94 -8.83 2.93
C GLY A 190 2.26 -8.39 1.64
N ASN A 191 2.71 -8.88 0.50
CA ASN A 191 2.16 -8.59 -0.82
C ASN A 191 0.85 -9.36 -1.12
N ARG A 192 0.49 -10.29 -0.23
CA ARG A 192 -0.79 -11.00 -0.25
C ARG A 192 -1.68 -10.67 0.96
N GLY A 193 -1.45 -9.51 1.57
CA GLY A 193 -2.30 -8.98 2.64
C GLY A 193 -2.06 -9.54 4.03
N GLN A 194 -1.03 -10.40 4.22
CA GLN A 194 -0.84 -11.17 5.45
C GLN A 194 0.36 -10.71 6.30
N CYS A 195 0.84 -9.50 6.09
CA CYS A 195 2.01 -8.97 6.77
C CYS A 195 1.94 -9.13 8.30
N ALA A 196 2.94 -9.84 8.88
CA ALA A 196 3.09 -10.01 10.32
C ALA A 196 3.80 -8.83 11.01
N GLN A 197 4.13 -7.77 10.27
CA GLN A 197 4.83 -6.58 10.74
C GLN A 197 6.22 -6.88 11.39
N PRO A 198 7.12 -7.64 10.75
CA PRO A 198 8.45 -7.94 11.31
C PRO A 198 9.27 -6.66 11.56
N CYS A 199 9.04 -5.58 10.82
CA CYS A 199 9.66 -4.28 11.07
C CYS A 199 9.27 -3.65 12.43
N ARG A 200 8.25 -4.18 13.11
CA ARG A 200 7.82 -3.73 14.45
C ARG A 200 8.37 -4.61 15.58
N LEU A 201 9.24 -5.56 15.26
CA LEU A 201 9.95 -6.37 16.25
C LEU A 201 11.28 -5.72 16.66
N PRO A 202 11.80 -6.02 17.84
CA PRO A 202 13.11 -5.55 18.25
C PRO A 202 14.22 -6.36 17.57
N TYR A 203 15.26 -5.68 17.15
CA TYR A 203 16.50 -6.24 16.61
C TYR A 203 17.69 -5.79 17.42
N THR A 204 18.72 -6.61 17.47
CA THR A 204 20.03 -6.24 18.02
C THR A 204 20.96 -5.81 16.89
N VAL A 205 21.51 -4.61 17.00
CA VAL A 205 22.52 -4.04 16.08
C VAL A 205 23.65 -3.47 16.94
N ASP A 206 24.87 -3.85 16.67
CA ASP A 206 26.06 -3.39 17.41
C ASP A 206 25.86 -3.54 18.95
N GLY A 207 25.28 -4.65 19.40
CA GLY A 207 25.02 -4.96 20.82
C GLY A 207 23.84 -4.20 21.46
N GLN A 208 23.18 -3.31 20.73
CA GLN A 208 22.01 -2.57 21.21
C GLN A 208 20.71 -3.22 20.69
N LYS A 209 19.80 -3.57 21.60
CA LYS A 209 18.48 -4.11 21.24
C LYS A 209 17.44 -3.00 21.23
N LYS A 210 16.91 -2.67 20.03
CA LYS A 210 15.90 -1.62 19.81
C LYS A 210 14.98 -1.96 18.63
N TYR A 211 13.96 -1.12 18.40
CA TYR A 211 13.03 -1.26 17.27
C TYR A 211 13.58 -0.51 16.03
N PHE A 212 14.75 -0.91 15.54
CA PHE A 212 15.49 -0.21 14.47
C PHE A 212 14.73 -0.09 13.14
N LEU A 213 13.73 -0.94 12.91
CA LEU A 213 12.92 -0.93 11.69
C LEU A 213 11.53 -0.31 11.92
N SER A 214 11.26 0.28 13.10
CA SER A 214 9.95 0.80 13.45
C SER A 214 9.86 2.32 13.20
N LEU A 215 9.27 2.73 12.07
CA LEU A 215 8.98 4.14 11.81
C LEU A 215 7.87 4.68 12.73
N LYS A 216 7.93 5.96 13.07
CA LYS A 216 6.82 6.73 13.63
C LYS A 216 5.67 6.79 12.63
N ASP A 217 4.48 7.13 13.11
CA ASP A 217 3.34 7.39 12.23
C ASP A 217 3.49 8.80 11.61
N ILE A 218 3.04 8.95 10.36
CA ILE A 218 3.03 10.23 9.67
C ILE A 218 1.84 11.08 10.15
N CYS A 219 2.07 12.39 10.32
CA CYS A 219 1.05 13.40 10.50
C CYS A 219 1.51 14.69 9.79
N THR A 220 0.77 15.10 8.77
CA THR A 220 1.16 16.21 7.89
C THR A 220 0.23 17.41 8.00
N LEU A 221 -0.48 17.58 9.12
CA LEU A 221 -1.38 18.73 9.28
C LEU A 221 -0.69 20.06 8.98
N GLU A 222 0.52 20.25 9.47
CA GLU A 222 1.29 21.48 9.28
C GLU A 222 1.78 21.68 7.84
N LEU A 223 1.79 20.58 7.03
CA LEU A 223 2.23 20.59 5.64
C LEU A 223 1.10 20.69 4.62
N ILE A 224 -0.16 20.77 5.04
CA ILE A 224 -1.30 20.83 4.10
C ILE A 224 -1.12 21.88 3.01
N PRO A 225 -0.68 23.13 3.29
CA PRO A 225 -0.43 24.10 2.24
C PRO A 225 0.56 23.61 1.18
N GLU A 226 1.71 23.07 1.61
CA GLU A 226 2.76 22.59 0.70
C GLU A 226 2.33 21.35 -0.08
N LEU A 227 1.55 20.46 0.54
CA LEU A 227 1.00 19.27 -0.13
C LEU A 227 0.02 19.66 -1.24
N VAL A 228 -0.85 20.63 -0.98
CA VAL A 228 -1.79 21.15 -1.99
C VAL A 228 -1.04 21.89 -3.10
N GLU A 229 -0.04 22.70 -2.76
CA GLU A 229 0.81 23.43 -3.71
C GLU A 229 1.69 22.47 -4.55
N ALA A 230 2.06 21.31 -4.03
CA ALA A 230 2.80 20.26 -4.75
C ALA A 230 1.94 19.49 -5.75
N GLY A 231 0.64 19.75 -5.79
CA GLY A 231 -0.21 19.17 -6.79
C GLY A 231 -0.88 17.85 -6.41
N ILE A 232 -0.93 17.48 -5.12
CA ILE A 232 -1.62 16.27 -4.66
C ILE A 232 -3.14 16.45 -4.77
N ASP A 233 -3.82 15.53 -5.47
CA ASP A 233 -5.26 15.55 -5.70
C ASP A 233 -6.05 14.86 -4.58
N SER A 234 -5.47 13.82 -3.97
CA SER A 234 -6.12 13.02 -2.94
C SER A 234 -5.23 12.81 -1.71
N PHE A 235 -5.75 13.17 -0.55
CA PHE A 235 -5.12 13.01 0.77
C PHE A 235 -5.58 11.71 1.41
N LYS A 236 -4.74 10.67 1.31
CA LYS A 236 -5.05 9.34 1.82
C LYS A 236 -4.68 9.17 3.28
N ILE A 237 -5.65 8.73 4.07
CA ILE A 237 -5.46 8.39 5.48
C ILE A 237 -5.22 6.88 5.59
N GLU A 238 -4.10 6.44 6.20
CA GLU A 238 -3.87 5.03 6.53
C GLU A 238 -4.62 4.65 7.80
N GLY A 239 -5.38 3.54 7.77
CA GLY A 239 -6.12 3.17 8.96
C GLY A 239 -7.18 2.07 8.82
N ARG A 240 -7.15 1.20 7.79
CA ARG A 240 -8.16 0.13 7.60
C ARG A 240 -8.30 -0.85 8.79
N MET A 241 -7.27 -0.97 9.63
CA MET A 241 -7.32 -1.76 10.87
C MET A 241 -7.60 -0.90 12.12
N LYS A 242 -7.97 0.36 11.93
CA LYS A 242 -8.29 1.28 13.03
C LYS A 242 -9.78 1.27 13.33
N LYS A 243 -10.12 1.74 14.54
CA LYS A 243 -11.52 1.84 15.00
C LYS A 243 -12.22 3.06 14.39
N PRO A 244 -13.57 3.07 14.36
CA PRO A 244 -14.35 4.16 13.79
C PRO A 244 -14.04 5.54 14.37
N GLU A 245 -13.79 5.64 15.68
CA GLU A 245 -13.43 6.91 16.32
C GLU A 245 -12.12 7.51 15.80
N TYR A 246 -11.13 6.68 15.48
CA TYR A 246 -9.90 7.12 14.82
C TYR A 246 -10.18 7.62 13.40
N VAL A 247 -10.96 6.87 12.63
CA VAL A 247 -11.30 7.23 11.24
C VAL A 247 -12.04 8.57 11.22
N ALA A 248 -13.05 8.75 12.09
CA ALA A 248 -13.79 10.00 12.20
C ALA A 248 -12.90 11.19 12.58
N ALA A 249 -12.08 11.05 13.61
CA ALA A 249 -11.25 12.14 14.09
C ALA A 249 -10.23 12.60 13.07
N VAL A 250 -9.51 11.64 12.44
CA VAL A 250 -8.49 11.98 11.44
C VAL A 250 -9.14 12.60 10.21
N THR A 251 -10.22 12.01 9.69
CA THR A 251 -10.95 12.54 8.53
C THR A 251 -11.45 13.96 8.78
N ALA A 252 -12.15 14.20 9.91
CA ALA A 252 -12.66 15.52 10.27
C ALA A 252 -11.54 16.56 10.42
N MET A 253 -10.38 16.14 10.93
CA MET A 253 -9.25 17.03 11.14
C MET A 253 -8.63 17.46 9.82
N TYR A 254 -8.39 16.51 8.89
CA TYR A 254 -7.86 16.84 7.55
C TYR A 254 -8.89 17.67 6.76
N ARG A 255 -10.19 17.36 6.81
CA ARG A 255 -11.23 18.19 6.20
C ARG A 255 -11.19 19.62 6.73
N LYS A 256 -11.18 19.79 8.06
CA LYS A 256 -11.10 21.10 8.70
C LYS A 256 -9.92 21.94 8.21
N TYR A 257 -8.74 21.34 8.14
CA TYR A 257 -7.52 22.07 7.79
C TYR A 257 -7.34 22.28 6.29
N VAL A 258 -7.82 21.37 5.45
CA VAL A 258 -7.91 21.61 4.00
C VAL A 258 -8.87 22.78 3.72
N ASP A 259 -10.05 22.79 4.32
CA ASP A 259 -11.03 23.87 4.14
C ASP A 259 -10.49 25.21 4.68
N LEU A 260 -9.78 25.17 5.80
CA LEU A 260 -9.11 26.35 6.36
C LEU A 260 -8.10 26.94 5.35
N TYR A 261 -7.26 26.09 4.76
CA TYR A 261 -6.26 26.52 3.78
C TYR A 261 -6.91 27.06 2.50
N LEU A 262 -7.89 26.33 1.94
CA LEU A 262 -8.61 26.76 0.73
C LEU A 262 -9.33 28.10 0.94
N LYS A 263 -9.86 28.33 2.16
CA LYS A 263 -10.59 29.56 2.48
C LYS A 263 -9.67 30.76 2.79
N LYS A 264 -8.56 30.53 3.51
CA LYS A 264 -7.74 31.62 4.06
C LYS A 264 -6.35 31.76 3.44
N GLY A 265 -5.94 30.80 2.62
CA GLY A 265 -4.60 30.73 2.06
C GLY A 265 -3.51 30.47 3.12
N LYS A 266 -2.26 30.50 2.69
CA LYS A 266 -1.08 30.17 3.52
C LYS A 266 -0.89 31.13 4.68
N SER A 267 -1.16 32.42 4.49
CA SER A 267 -1.00 33.44 5.54
C SER A 267 -2.00 33.31 6.69
N GLY A 268 -3.17 32.70 6.42
CA GLY A 268 -4.20 32.46 7.43
C GLY A 268 -4.23 31.03 7.98
N TYR A 269 -3.26 30.21 7.61
CA TYR A 269 -3.17 28.81 8.00
C TYR A 269 -2.35 28.63 9.26
N ALA A 270 -2.94 28.00 10.27
CA ALA A 270 -2.24 27.56 11.49
C ALA A 270 -2.97 26.38 12.12
N VAL A 271 -2.23 25.34 12.47
CA VAL A 271 -2.75 24.18 13.20
C VAL A 271 -2.80 24.50 14.69
N LYS A 272 -3.95 24.25 15.31
CA LYS A 272 -4.10 24.40 16.75
C LYS A 272 -3.37 23.26 17.48
N PRO A 273 -2.56 23.54 18.50
CA PRO A 273 -1.87 22.52 19.28
C PRO A 273 -2.81 21.44 19.84
N GLU A 274 -3.99 21.82 20.32
CA GLU A 274 -5.01 20.93 20.85
C GLU A 274 -5.50 19.91 19.82
N ASP A 275 -5.72 20.33 18.57
CA ASP A 275 -6.16 19.44 17.49
C ASP A 275 -5.10 18.37 17.20
N ARG A 276 -3.82 18.76 17.24
CA ARG A 276 -2.71 17.81 17.09
C ARG A 276 -2.62 16.86 18.28
N GLU A 277 -2.74 17.38 19.50
CA GLU A 277 -2.73 16.57 20.73
C GLU A 277 -3.85 15.52 20.73
N ASN A 278 -5.05 15.87 20.29
CA ASN A 278 -6.17 14.95 20.17
C ASN A 278 -5.87 13.79 19.20
N LEU A 279 -5.22 14.05 18.07
CA LEU A 279 -4.80 12.98 17.18
C LEU A 279 -3.73 12.07 17.80
N MET A 280 -2.78 12.66 18.53
CA MET A 280 -1.73 11.89 19.22
C MET A 280 -2.30 11.07 20.38
N ASP A 281 -3.35 11.55 21.03
CA ASP A 281 -4.03 10.85 22.12
C ASP A 281 -4.83 9.62 21.64
N LEU A 282 -5.40 9.70 20.43
CA LEU A 282 -6.05 8.56 19.79
C LEU A 282 -5.04 7.49 19.35
N TYR A 283 -3.95 7.88 18.74
CA TYR A 283 -2.88 6.96 18.37
C TYR A 283 -1.59 7.68 17.95
N ASN A 284 -0.48 7.30 18.55
CA ASN A 284 0.85 7.68 18.08
C ASN A 284 1.85 6.56 18.39
N ARG A 285 2.95 6.51 17.63
CA ARG A 285 4.02 5.52 17.78
C ARG A 285 5.31 6.20 18.19
N GLY A 286 5.31 6.71 19.44
CA GLY A 286 6.44 7.48 19.97
C GLY A 286 6.56 8.87 19.38
N ASP A 287 5.45 9.60 19.27
CA ASP A 287 5.21 10.83 18.52
C ASP A 287 4.89 10.60 17.03
N SER A 288 4.74 11.66 16.26
CA SER A 288 4.54 11.65 14.80
C SER A 288 5.65 12.37 14.08
N ASP A 289 5.76 12.12 12.79
CA ASP A 289 6.75 12.74 11.90
C ASP A 289 6.06 13.20 10.60
N THR A 290 6.67 14.10 9.84
CA THR A 290 6.17 14.52 8.52
C THR A 290 6.46 13.52 7.40
N GLY A 291 7.09 12.38 7.75
CA GLY A 291 7.51 11.37 6.79
C GLY A 291 8.65 11.86 5.90
N TYR A 292 8.67 11.36 4.67
CA TYR A 292 9.74 11.63 3.73
C TYR A 292 9.58 12.94 2.95
N TYR A 293 8.49 13.67 3.11
CA TYR A 293 8.21 14.87 2.33
C TYR A 293 9.28 15.95 2.45
N LYS A 294 9.96 16.06 3.61
CA LYS A 294 11.02 17.04 3.87
C LYS A 294 12.37 16.44 4.24
N GLN A 295 12.47 15.13 4.31
CA GLN A 295 13.71 14.44 4.68
C GLN A 295 13.80 13.06 4.02
N HIS A 296 15.00 12.66 3.61
CA HIS A 296 15.20 11.38 2.93
C HIS A 296 15.20 10.17 3.88
N ASN A 297 15.81 10.29 5.04
CA ASN A 297 15.88 9.30 6.12
C ASN A 297 16.45 9.92 7.39
N GLY A 298 16.36 9.20 8.51
CA GLY A 298 16.98 9.66 9.76
C GLY A 298 16.43 8.96 11.00
N ARG A 299 17.22 9.03 12.08
CA ARG A 299 16.87 8.45 13.37
C ARG A 299 15.57 9.05 13.95
N GLU A 300 15.31 10.31 13.64
CA GLU A 300 14.15 11.08 14.11
C GLU A 300 12.83 10.50 13.62
N MET A 301 12.86 9.84 12.46
CA MET A 301 11.69 9.15 11.88
C MET A 301 11.36 7.84 12.59
N LEU A 302 12.24 7.33 13.48
CA LEU A 302 12.11 6.00 14.08
C LEU A 302 11.53 6.04 15.49
N ALA A 303 10.69 5.07 15.80
CA ALA A 303 10.15 4.78 17.13
C ALA A 303 10.99 3.67 17.79
N LEU A 304 12.23 4.01 18.19
CA LEU A 304 13.27 3.06 18.62
C LEU A 304 12.93 2.33 19.92
N ASP A 305 12.15 2.95 20.81
CA ASP A 305 11.92 2.45 22.15
C ASP A 305 10.60 1.65 22.26
N ARG A 306 9.63 1.90 21.34
CA ARG A 306 8.36 1.17 21.37
C ARG A 306 7.64 1.16 19.99
N PRO A 307 7.08 0.00 19.59
CA PRO A 307 6.45 -0.16 18.27
C PRO A 307 4.95 0.10 18.27
N ASN A 308 4.34 0.29 19.45
CA ASN A 308 2.89 0.41 19.66
C ASN A 308 2.51 1.84 20.06
N HIS A 309 1.21 2.04 20.32
CA HIS A 309 0.70 3.32 20.83
C HIS A 309 1.47 3.75 22.09
N ALA A 310 2.04 4.94 22.02
CA ALA A 310 2.86 5.48 23.08
C ALA A 310 2.04 6.31 24.10
N GLY A 311 0.81 6.68 23.75
CA GLY A 311 0.00 7.60 24.53
C GLY A 311 0.57 9.01 24.61
N VAL A 312 -0.06 9.86 25.42
CA VAL A 312 0.36 11.23 25.71
C VAL A 312 0.73 11.40 27.18
N ALA A 313 1.62 12.35 27.50
CA ALA A 313 1.98 12.65 28.89
C ALA A 313 0.76 13.12 29.70
N ALA A 314 0.40 12.38 30.74
CA ALA A 314 -0.86 12.59 31.47
C ALA A 314 -0.68 12.92 32.95
N ALA A 315 0.30 12.29 33.62
CA ALA A 315 0.58 12.59 35.03
C ALA A 315 2.06 12.39 35.35
N ARG A 316 2.58 13.14 36.31
CA ARG A 316 3.98 13.09 36.78
C ARG A 316 4.03 12.58 38.20
N CYS A 317 4.83 11.55 38.45
CA CYS A 317 5.07 11.01 39.78
C CYS A 317 5.69 12.08 40.69
N LEU A 318 5.08 12.31 41.84
CA LEU A 318 5.63 13.15 42.88
C LEU A 318 6.31 12.31 43.98
N SER A 319 5.68 11.18 44.34
CA SER A 319 6.22 10.26 45.34
C SER A 319 5.56 8.88 45.25
N GLN A 320 6.26 7.87 45.79
CA GLN A 320 5.68 6.54 45.98
C GLN A 320 5.94 6.01 47.37
N ASN A 321 4.91 5.54 48.06
CA ASN A 321 4.98 4.86 49.35
C ASN A 321 4.42 3.45 49.21
N GLY A 322 5.28 2.44 49.30
CA GLY A 322 4.88 1.06 49.07
C GLY A 322 4.31 0.86 47.66
N ARG A 323 3.04 0.52 47.60
CA ARG A 323 2.28 0.38 46.33
C ARG A 323 1.50 1.64 45.94
N GLU A 324 1.40 2.62 46.82
CA GLU A 324 0.66 3.86 46.53
C GLU A 324 1.55 4.88 45.85
N VAL A 325 1.16 5.31 44.67
CA VAL A 325 1.78 6.38 43.89
C VAL A 325 0.95 7.64 44.06
N THR A 326 1.61 8.76 44.38
CA THR A 326 1.04 10.10 44.27
C THR A 326 1.61 10.79 43.07
N ALA A 327 0.75 11.22 42.13
CA ALA A 327 1.17 11.91 40.90
C ALA A 327 0.41 13.22 40.75
N GLN A 328 0.93 14.15 39.94
CA GLN A 328 0.27 15.39 39.55
C GLN A 328 -0.22 15.26 38.11
N ALA A 329 -1.47 15.60 37.85
CA ALA A 329 -2.04 15.64 36.51
C ALA A 329 -1.39 16.74 35.67
N LEU A 330 -0.92 16.40 34.48
CA LEU A 330 -0.30 17.31 33.50
C LEU A 330 -1.34 17.88 32.52
N THR A 331 -2.47 17.20 32.37
CA THR A 331 -3.63 17.58 31.56
C THR A 331 -4.91 17.22 32.32
N ASP A 332 -6.08 17.64 31.84
CA ASP A 332 -7.34 17.17 32.38
C ASP A 332 -7.51 15.68 32.07
N LEU A 333 -7.94 14.92 33.08
CA LEU A 333 -8.15 13.49 33.02
C LEU A 333 -9.60 13.21 33.39
N HIS A 334 -10.23 12.25 32.72
CA HIS A 334 -11.65 11.93 32.92
C HIS A 334 -11.83 10.52 33.49
N ALA A 335 -13.02 10.26 34.03
CA ALA A 335 -13.36 8.91 34.44
C ALA A 335 -13.24 7.95 33.24
N HIS A 336 -12.73 6.76 33.49
CA HIS A 336 -12.42 5.73 32.48
C HIS A 336 -11.23 5.99 31.57
N ASP A 337 -10.52 7.14 31.68
CA ASP A 337 -9.21 7.29 31.07
C ASP A 337 -8.27 6.21 31.58
N VAL A 338 -7.40 5.70 30.71
CA VAL A 338 -6.46 4.64 31.04
C VAL A 338 -5.02 5.16 31.02
N LEU A 339 -4.36 5.09 32.17
CA LEU A 339 -2.92 5.38 32.29
C LEU A 339 -2.12 4.08 32.22
N GLU A 340 -1.04 4.10 31.45
CA GLU A 340 -0.04 3.04 31.44
C GLU A 340 0.87 3.18 32.68
N ILE A 341 0.99 2.07 33.46
CA ILE A 341 1.77 2.04 34.68
C ILE A 341 2.89 0.97 34.66
N GLY A 342 3.33 0.58 33.47
CA GLY A 342 4.38 -0.44 33.37
C GLY A 342 4.89 -0.62 31.96
N SER A 343 5.43 -1.76 31.65
CA SER A 343 5.97 -2.09 30.31
C SER A 343 4.88 -2.54 29.33
N GLY A 344 3.74 -1.82 29.27
CA GLY A 344 2.70 -2.01 28.26
C GLY A 344 1.61 -3.03 28.58
N LYS A 345 1.63 -3.69 29.75
CA LYS A 345 0.58 -4.64 30.19
C LYS A 345 -0.18 -4.19 31.43
N ASP A 346 0.44 -3.36 32.25
CA ASP A 346 -0.14 -2.91 33.51
C ASP A 346 -0.72 -1.52 33.30
N ASN A 347 -2.02 -1.38 33.51
CA ASN A 347 -2.77 -0.16 33.27
C ASN A 347 -3.58 0.23 34.51
N TYR A 348 -3.81 1.52 34.67
CA TYR A 348 -4.68 2.06 35.68
C TYR A 348 -5.83 2.83 35.04
N THR A 349 -7.06 2.44 35.32
CA THR A 349 -8.27 3.13 34.84
C THR A 349 -8.74 4.11 35.93
N LEU A 350 -8.91 5.37 35.54
CA LEU A 350 -9.36 6.42 36.44
C LEU A 350 -10.85 6.23 36.82
N GLY A 351 -11.15 6.40 38.10
CA GLY A 351 -12.53 6.31 38.60
C GLY A 351 -13.27 7.65 38.64
N LYS A 352 -12.59 8.78 38.45
CA LYS A 352 -13.17 10.13 38.53
C LYS A 352 -12.37 11.14 37.69
N LYS A 353 -12.99 12.30 37.46
CA LYS A 353 -12.32 13.44 36.80
C LYS A 353 -11.23 14.02 37.72
N ILE A 354 -10.10 14.38 37.14
CA ILE A 354 -8.95 15.03 37.77
C ILE A 354 -8.55 16.22 36.89
N THR A 355 -8.52 17.43 37.45
CA THR A 355 -8.15 18.62 36.70
C THR A 355 -6.63 18.78 36.61
N LYS A 356 -6.14 19.38 35.56
CA LYS A 356 -4.71 19.71 35.37
C LYS A 356 -4.15 20.39 36.62
N GLY A 357 -3.03 19.90 37.13
CA GLY A 357 -2.38 20.40 38.36
C GLY A 357 -2.82 19.69 39.65
N GLU A 358 -3.98 19.04 39.66
CA GLU A 358 -4.44 18.27 40.83
C GLU A 358 -3.60 17.03 41.07
N LYS A 359 -3.62 16.57 42.33
CA LYS A 359 -2.95 15.30 42.73
C LYS A 359 -3.92 14.13 42.62
N LEU A 360 -3.43 13.05 42.03
CA LEU A 360 -4.11 11.75 41.99
C LEU A 360 -3.28 10.71 42.74
N ARG A 361 -3.98 9.75 43.36
CA ARG A 361 -3.38 8.61 44.05
C ARG A 361 -3.90 7.33 43.48
N PHE A 362 -3.04 6.37 43.23
CA PHE A 362 -3.41 5.06 42.72
C PHE A 362 -2.44 3.98 43.15
N LEU A 363 -2.91 2.74 43.15
CA LEU A 363 -2.12 1.58 43.51
C LEU A 363 -1.50 0.94 42.28
N VAL A 364 -0.22 0.57 42.42
CA VAL A 364 0.51 -0.15 41.40
C VAL A 364 0.78 -1.60 41.82
N PRO A 365 1.01 -2.53 40.88
CA PRO A 365 1.38 -3.90 41.18
C PRO A 365 2.58 -4.00 42.14
N LYS A 366 2.61 -5.10 42.94
CA LYS A 366 3.70 -5.34 43.86
C LYS A 366 5.03 -5.45 43.12
N GLY A 367 6.04 -4.73 43.61
CA GLY A 367 7.40 -4.75 43.02
C GLY A 367 7.68 -3.61 42.06
N MET A 368 6.68 -2.90 41.57
CA MET A 368 6.88 -1.70 40.75
C MET A 368 7.38 -0.53 41.55
N ARG A 369 8.37 0.19 41.02
CA ARG A 369 8.95 1.39 41.61
C ARG A 369 9.08 2.51 40.58
N PHE A 370 8.61 3.69 40.90
CA PHE A 370 8.71 4.88 40.09
C PHE A 370 9.51 5.95 40.82
N LYS A 371 10.43 6.58 40.12
CA LYS A 371 11.19 7.71 40.63
C LYS A 371 10.32 8.99 40.55
N GLU A 372 10.58 9.96 41.42
CA GLU A 372 10.04 11.29 41.26
C GLU A 372 10.35 11.85 39.85
N GLY A 373 9.38 12.49 39.24
CA GLY A 373 9.46 13.00 37.86
C GLY A 373 9.08 11.98 36.78
N PHE A 374 8.88 10.70 37.08
CA PHE A 374 8.41 9.72 36.09
C PHE A 374 7.06 10.16 35.52
N VAL A 375 6.91 10.08 34.17
CA VAL A 375 5.70 10.51 33.46
C VAL A 375 4.84 9.30 33.09
N PHE A 376 3.66 9.23 33.67
CA PHE A 376 2.61 8.28 33.28
C PHE A 376 1.94 8.80 32.01
N ARG A 377 1.67 7.90 31.08
CA ARG A 377 1.08 8.24 29.78
C ARG A 377 -0.36 7.75 29.73
N ARG A 378 -1.25 8.60 29.18
CA ARG A 378 -2.64 8.20 28.87
C ARG A 378 -2.61 7.46 27.53
N ILE A 379 -3.13 6.25 27.53
CA ILE A 379 -3.24 5.38 26.35
C ILE A 379 -4.68 5.19 25.88
N ARG A 380 -5.63 5.75 26.60
CA ARG A 380 -7.05 5.83 26.24
C ARG A 380 -7.66 7.09 26.86
N ASN A 381 -8.22 7.94 26.01
CA ASN A 381 -8.96 9.13 26.38
C ASN A 381 -10.46 8.86 26.15
N GLU A 382 -11.18 8.56 27.23
CA GLU A 382 -12.58 8.16 27.13
C GLU A 382 -13.49 9.31 26.71
N GLU A 383 -13.29 10.51 27.26
CA GLU A 383 -14.08 11.69 26.89
C GLU A 383 -13.95 12.01 25.41
N LEU A 384 -12.72 11.97 24.86
CA LEU A 384 -12.49 12.18 23.44
C LEU A 384 -13.23 11.13 22.59
N ILE A 385 -13.14 9.84 22.98
CA ILE A 385 -13.81 8.73 22.29
C ILE A 385 -15.33 8.93 22.32
N GLU A 386 -15.90 9.20 23.50
CA GLU A 386 -17.34 9.44 23.67
C GLU A 386 -17.82 10.65 22.85
N SER A 387 -17.04 11.74 22.83
CA SER A 387 -17.38 12.93 22.05
C SER A 387 -17.40 12.66 20.53
N LEU A 388 -16.44 11.86 20.05
CA LEU A 388 -16.36 11.44 18.65
C LEU A 388 -17.52 10.49 18.28
N ASP A 389 -17.85 9.56 19.17
CA ASP A 389 -18.98 8.65 18.98
C ASP A 389 -20.31 9.40 18.92
N GLN A 390 -20.51 10.36 19.82
CA GLN A 390 -21.70 11.20 19.81
C GLN A 390 -21.84 12.02 18.55
N LYS A 391 -20.72 12.55 18.05
CA LYS A 391 -20.72 13.46 16.89
C LYS A 391 -20.80 12.76 15.55
N TYR A 392 -20.18 11.58 15.42
CA TYR A 392 -19.95 10.97 14.10
C TYR A 392 -20.51 9.54 13.95
N ARG A 393 -21.10 8.94 15.00
CA ARG A 393 -21.59 7.56 14.95
C ARG A 393 -23.04 7.35 15.34
N LYS A 394 -23.63 8.29 16.09
CA LYS A 394 -25.02 8.09 16.60
C LYS A 394 -26.07 8.12 15.50
N GLU A 395 -25.88 8.93 14.48
CA GLU A 395 -26.85 9.14 13.42
C GLU A 395 -26.18 8.99 12.07
N ASP A 396 -26.87 8.41 11.10
CA ASP A 396 -26.43 8.40 9.72
C ASP A 396 -26.45 9.82 9.16
N ARG A 397 -25.47 10.13 8.33
CA ARG A 397 -25.47 11.34 7.52
C ARG A 397 -26.74 11.37 6.68
N GLN A 398 -27.39 12.52 6.64
CA GLN A 398 -28.52 12.77 5.78
C GLN A 398 -28.18 13.87 4.76
N GLU A 399 -28.61 13.67 3.52
CA GLU A 399 -28.47 14.68 2.47
C GLU A 399 -29.69 15.58 2.46
N GLU A 400 -29.46 16.88 2.26
CA GLU A 400 -30.51 17.88 2.16
C GLU A 400 -31.33 17.67 0.89
N ILE A 401 -32.67 17.61 1.04
CA ILE A 401 -33.62 17.58 -0.07
C ILE A 401 -34.60 18.74 -0.02
N TYR A 402 -35.07 19.11 -1.18
CA TYR A 402 -36.12 20.11 -1.38
C TYR A 402 -37.38 19.42 -1.88
N GLY A 403 -38.55 19.77 -1.31
CA GLY A 403 -39.81 19.14 -1.64
C GLY A 403 -40.79 20.09 -2.30
N PHE A 404 -41.56 19.60 -3.25
CA PHE A 404 -42.72 20.28 -3.81
C PHE A 404 -43.96 19.37 -3.76
N LEU A 405 -44.99 19.79 -3.02
CA LEU A 405 -46.24 19.04 -2.89
C LEU A 405 -47.35 19.75 -3.62
N SER A 406 -48.09 19.01 -4.46
CA SER A 406 -49.32 19.50 -5.10
C SER A 406 -50.54 18.70 -4.62
N LEU A 407 -51.58 19.41 -4.15
CA LEU A 407 -52.85 18.86 -3.69
C LEU A 407 -54.00 19.60 -4.38
N GLN A 408 -54.42 19.13 -5.56
CA GLN A 408 -55.50 19.68 -6.33
C GLN A 408 -56.70 18.74 -6.25
N VAL A 409 -57.88 19.26 -5.90
CA VAL A 409 -59.10 18.46 -5.78
C VAL A 409 -59.48 17.84 -7.13
N GLY A 410 -59.72 16.53 -7.11
CA GLY A 410 -60.03 15.75 -8.31
C GLY A 410 -58.83 15.17 -9.06
N TYR A 411 -57.60 15.48 -8.64
CA TYR A 411 -56.35 14.92 -9.18
C TYR A 411 -55.57 14.13 -8.14
N PRO A 412 -54.76 13.15 -8.54
CA PRO A 412 -53.82 12.51 -7.61
C PRO A 412 -52.90 13.54 -6.97
N ALA A 413 -52.64 13.40 -5.66
CA ALA A 413 -51.60 14.21 -5.01
C ALA A 413 -50.23 13.82 -5.53
N SER A 414 -49.38 14.81 -5.80
CA SER A 414 -48.01 14.58 -6.22
C SER A 414 -47.02 15.19 -5.24
N PHE A 415 -45.93 14.45 -4.95
CA PHE A 415 -44.84 14.92 -4.11
C PHE A 415 -43.51 14.69 -4.83
N THR A 416 -42.92 15.79 -5.26
CA THR A 416 -41.60 15.81 -5.88
C THR A 416 -40.54 16.10 -4.83
N VAL A 417 -39.48 15.31 -4.80
CA VAL A 417 -38.30 15.54 -3.98
C VAL A 417 -37.06 15.66 -4.85
N CYS A 418 -36.20 16.62 -4.53
CA CYS A 418 -34.98 16.92 -5.29
C CYS A 418 -33.76 16.87 -4.40
N CYS A 419 -32.67 16.25 -4.88
CA CYS A 419 -31.36 16.20 -4.24
C CYS A 419 -30.28 16.45 -5.30
N ARG A 420 -29.57 17.57 -5.20
CA ARG A 420 -28.62 17.98 -6.24
C ARG A 420 -29.29 18.03 -7.64
N GLU A 421 -28.77 17.30 -8.63
CA GLU A 421 -29.30 17.17 -9.97
C GLU A 421 -30.43 16.14 -10.13
N PHE A 422 -30.70 15.35 -9.10
CA PHE A 422 -31.69 14.26 -9.13
C PHE A 422 -33.04 14.70 -8.59
N SER A 423 -34.10 14.18 -9.17
CA SER A 423 -35.46 14.43 -8.71
C SER A 423 -36.37 13.23 -8.95
N TYR A 424 -37.31 13.02 -8.05
CA TYR A 424 -38.34 11.99 -8.23
C TYR A 424 -39.70 12.48 -7.76
N THR A 425 -40.76 12.17 -8.56
CA THR A 425 -42.13 12.51 -8.23
C THR A 425 -42.95 11.26 -7.97
N ALA A 426 -43.52 11.16 -6.77
CA ALA A 426 -44.48 10.12 -6.42
C ALA A 426 -45.89 10.67 -6.51
N TYR A 427 -46.86 9.79 -6.78
CA TYR A 427 -48.26 10.10 -6.89
C TYR A 427 -49.08 9.21 -5.95
N THR A 428 -50.25 9.72 -5.45
CA THR A 428 -51.22 8.89 -4.76
C THR A 428 -52.06 8.11 -5.77
N GLU A 429 -52.54 6.92 -5.36
CA GLU A 429 -53.44 6.09 -6.20
C GLU A 429 -54.80 6.74 -6.38
N HIS A 430 -55.26 7.51 -5.39
CA HIS A 430 -56.56 8.16 -5.37
C HIS A 430 -56.40 9.68 -5.48
N ALA A 431 -57.40 10.30 -6.08
CA ALA A 431 -57.49 11.75 -6.21
C ALA A 431 -57.71 12.42 -4.85
N VAL A 432 -57.23 13.67 -4.73
CA VAL A 432 -57.44 14.53 -3.58
C VAL A 432 -58.96 14.84 -3.51
N GLU A 433 -59.55 14.63 -2.35
CA GLU A 433 -60.97 14.87 -2.11
C GLU A 433 -61.23 16.29 -1.58
N ARG A 434 -62.49 16.72 -1.66
CA ARG A 434 -62.93 17.90 -0.93
C ARG A 434 -63.16 17.58 0.53
N ALA A 435 -62.68 18.45 1.42
CA ALA A 435 -62.89 18.32 2.83
C ALA A 435 -64.38 18.38 3.22
N GLN A 436 -64.93 17.36 3.86
CA GLN A 436 -66.31 17.35 4.35
C GLN A 436 -66.49 18.11 5.67
N LYS A 437 -65.42 18.17 6.51
CA LYS A 437 -65.49 18.82 7.82
C LYS A 437 -64.35 19.82 8.03
N ARG A 438 -63.08 19.42 7.77
CA ARG A 438 -61.92 20.25 8.03
C ARG A 438 -60.86 19.99 6.96
N PRO A 439 -60.48 21.01 6.18
CA PRO A 439 -59.41 20.89 5.19
C PRO A 439 -58.04 20.65 5.84
N LEU A 440 -57.07 20.18 5.09
CA LEU A 440 -55.70 20.03 5.52
C LEU A 440 -55.04 21.40 5.76
N GLU A 441 -54.29 21.53 6.84
CA GLU A 441 -53.52 22.71 7.16
C GLU A 441 -52.06 22.54 6.66
N LYS A 442 -51.50 23.55 6.04
CA LYS A 442 -50.11 23.51 5.50
C LYS A 442 -49.08 23.15 6.56
N GLU A 443 -49.24 23.66 7.76
CA GLU A 443 -48.33 23.37 8.90
C GLU A 443 -48.35 21.89 9.31
N ARG A 444 -49.50 21.29 9.28
CA ARG A 444 -49.68 19.86 9.60
C ARG A 444 -49.02 18.98 8.53
N ILE A 445 -49.15 19.39 7.24
CA ILE A 445 -48.50 18.73 6.11
C ILE A 445 -46.97 18.84 6.27
N ARG A 446 -46.45 20.06 6.51
CA ARG A 446 -45.02 20.29 6.73
C ARG A 446 -44.46 19.37 7.84
N THR A 447 -45.13 19.39 9.00
CA THR A 447 -44.73 18.53 10.13
C THR A 447 -44.70 17.03 9.78
N GLN A 448 -45.62 16.60 8.91
CA GLN A 448 -45.69 15.18 8.57
C GLN A 448 -44.68 14.76 7.51
N LEU A 449 -44.45 15.59 6.50
CA LEU A 449 -43.49 15.32 5.44
C LEU A 449 -42.04 15.48 5.93
N ALA A 450 -41.80 16.34 6.92
CA ALA A 450 -40.47 16.50 7.56
C ALA A 450 -40.03 15.27 8.39
N LYS A 451 -40.92 14.30 8.61
CA LYS A 451 -40.56 13.04 9.32
C LYS A 451 -39.76 12.10 8.43
N THR A 452 -38.50 12.48 8.14
CA THR A 452 -37.60 11.71 7.30
C THR A 452 -36.64 10.81 8.11
N GLY A 453 -36.83 10.73 9.42
CA GLY A 453 -36.02 9.86 10.30
C GLY A 453 -35.99 8.40 9.82
N GLY A 454 -34.84 7.77 9.89
CA GLY A 454 -34.59 6.42 9.37
C GLY A 454 -34.38 6.35 7.85
N THR A 455 -34.24 7.51 7.16
CA THR A 455 -33.86 7.62 5.75
C THR A 455 -32.54 8.38 5.61
N LEU A 456 -31.93 8.32 4.41
CA LEU A 456 -30.68 9.04 4.11
C LEU A 456 -30.90 10.50 3.73
N PHE A 457 -32.12 11.03 3.90
CA PHE A 457 -32.52 12.35 3.45
C PHE A 457 -33.10 13.20 4.59
N PHE A 458 -32.83 14.50 4.53
CA PHE A 458 -33.39 15.53 5.42
C PHE A 458 -34.12 16.58 4.60
N LEU A 459 -35.43 16.74 4.84
CA LEU A 459 -36.23 17.74 4.11
C LEU A 459 -35.92 19.15 4.63
N LYS A 460 -35.13 19.92 3.86
CA LYS A 460 -34.70 21.28 4.20
C LYS A 460 -35.78 22.31 3.99
N ASP A 461 -36.48 22.21 2.87
CA ASP A 461 -37.58 23.13 2.53
C ASP A 461 -38.67 22.40 1.75
N LEU A 462 -39.92 22.90 1.89
CA LEU A 462 -41.10 22.33 1.26
C LEU A 462 -41.99 23.43 0.75
N GLU A 463 -42.20 23.44 -0.56
CA GLU A 463 -43.22 24.25 -1.20
C GLU A 463 -44.52 23.45 -1.28
N ILE A 464 -45.66 24.09 -0.96
CA ILE A 464 -46.97 23.44 -0.96
C ILE A 464 -47.93 24.28 -1.82
N SER A 465 -48.36 23.69 -2.94
CA SER A 465 -49.48 24.17 -3.78
C SER A 465 -50.69 23.32 -3.46
N MET A 466 -51.79 23.95 -2.97
CA MET A 466 -52.99 23.20 -2.61
C MET A 466 -54.24 24.04 -2.69
N ASP A 467 -55.36 23.40 -3.04
CA ASP A 467 -56.68 24.00 -2.99
C ASP A 467 -57.13 24.25 -1.53
N GLN A 468 -57.90 25.28 -1.28
CA GLN A 468 -58.32 25.69 0.07
C GLN A 468 -59.15 24.63 0.79
N ASP A 469 -59.89 23.82 0.05
CA ASP A 469 -60.77 22.76 0.55
C ASP A 469 -60.20 21.35 0.30
N ALA A 470 -58.89 21.22 0.01
CA ALA A 470 -58.26 19.94 -0.23
C ALA A 470 -58.21 19.07 1.05
N PHE A 471 -58.48 17.77 0.87
CA PHE A 471 -58.35 16.74 1.91
C PHE A 471 -57.61 15.52 1.36
N LEU A 472 -56.66 15.02 2.14
CA LEU A 472 -55.93 13.77 1.90
C LEU A 472 -55.75 13.05 3.23
N PRO A 473 -56.07 11.75 3.37
CA PRO A 473 -55.79 10.98 4.59
C PRO A 473 -54.29 11.01 4.92
N MET A 474 -54.01 11.16 6.22
CA MET A 474 -52.58 11.20 6.69
C MET A 474 -51.84 9.93 6.35
N GLN A 475 -52.51 8.78 6.22
CA GLN A 475 -51.89 7.53 5.78
C GLN A 475 -51.40 7.66 4.31
N GLN A 476 -52.18 8.24 3.43
CA GLN A 476 -51.81 8.46 2.03
C GLN A 476 -50.62 9.45 1.93
N LEU A 477 -50.63 10.52 2.74
CA LEU A 477 -49.50 11.46 2.81
C LEU A 477 -48.19 10.80 3.27
N ASN A 478 -48.28 9.88 4.24
CA ASN A 478 -47.11 9.10 4.69
C ASN A 478 -46.61 8.11 3.64
N SER A 479 -47.53 7.47 2.91
CA SER A 479 -47.18 6.56 1.80
C SER A 479 -46.54 7.33 0.66
N LEU A 480 -47.08 8.50 0.31
CA LEU A 480 -46.56 9.39 -0.71
C LEU A 480 -45.13 9.85 -0.37
N ARG A 481 -44.89 10.26 0.90
CA ARG A 481 -43.55 10.60 1.38
C ARG A 481 -42.55 9.45 1.22
N ARG A 482 -42.92 8.24 1.66
CA ARG A 482 -42.05 7.05 1.55
C ARG A 482 -41.74 6.74 0.09
N ALA A 483 -42.77 6.72 -0.77
CA ALA A 483 -42.61 6.44 -2.18
C ALA A 483 -41.68 7.46 -2.86
N ALA A 484 -41.82 8.75 -2.49
CA ALA A 484 -40.96 9.81 -3.03
C ALA A 484 -39.49 9.63 -2.61
N LEU A 485 -39.23 9.36 -1.31
CA LEU A 485 -37.86 9.16 -0.81
C LEU A 485 -37.20 7.88 -1.34
N ASP A 486 -37.96 6.77 -1.38
CA ASP A 486 -37.49 5.49 -1.95
C ASP A 486 -37.25 5.59 -3.46
N GLY A 487 -38.09 6.37 -4.16
CA GLY A 487 -37.93 6.68 -5.59
C GLY A 487 -36.66 7.48 -5.84
N LEU A 488 -36.44 8.56 -5.07
CA LEU A 488 -35.24 9.39 -5.19
C LEU A 488 -33.97 8.57 -4.89
N ARG A 489 -33.99 7.73 -3.87
CA ARG A 489 -32.86 6.82 -3.56
C ARG A 489 -32.53 5.94 -4.76
N ARG A 490 -33.53 5.32 -5.39
CA ARG A 490 -33.34 4.47 -6.57
C ARG A 490 -32.84 5.27 -7.78
N GLU A 491 -33.39 6.45 -8.01
CA GLU A 491 -33.00 7.34 -9.12
C GLU A 491 -31.51 7.69 -9.02
N ILE A 492 -31.02 8.08 -7.82
CA ILE A 492 -29.61 8.36 -7.58
C ILE A 492 -28.76 7.10 -7.79
N ALA A 493 -29.13 5.98 -7.20
CA ALA A 493 -28.34 4.75 -7.28
C ALA A 493 -28.23 4.24 -8.73
N THR A 494 -29.34 4.21 -9.47
CA THR A 494 -29.36 3.68 -10.85
C THR A 494 -28.64 4.56 -11.86
N ALA A 495 -28.45 5.84 -11.57
CA ALA A 495 -27.67 6.74 -12.43
C ALA A 495 -26.20 6.33 -12.58
N PHE A 496 -25.67 5.55 -11.63
CA PHE A 496 -24.28 5.05 -11.63
C PHE A 496 -24.16 3.60 -12.12
N TYR A 497 -25.30 2.92 -12.40
CA TYR A 497 -25.27 1.53 -12.83
C TYR A 497 -24.64 1.39 -14.22
N ARG A 498 -23.91 0.31 -14.40
CA ARG A 498 -23.24 -0.05 -15.64
C ARG A 498 -23.70 -1.42 -16.12
N GLU A 499 -23.62 -1.66 -17.42
CA GLU A 499 -23.83 -2.99 -17.98
C GLU A 499 -22.51 -3.76 -17.96
N CYS A 500 -22.58 -5.02 -17.54
CA CYS A 500 -21.44 -5.91 -17.54
C CYS A 500 -21.50 -6.81 -18.77
N ASN A 501 -20.46 -6.78 -19.61
CA ASN A 501 -20.31 -7.72 -20.71
C ASN A 501 -19.84 -9.08 -20.18
N PRO A 502 -20.28 -10.22 -20.78
CA PRO A 502 -19.72 -11.51 -20.41
C PRO A 502 -18.20 -11.53 -20.51
N SER A 503 -17.52 -12.17 -19.57
CA SER A 503 -16.07 -12.26 -19.60
C SER A 503 -15.57 -12.75 -20.97
N THR A 504 -14.76 -11.93 -21.63
CA THR A 504 -14.26 -12.21 -22.98
C THR A 504 -12.89 -12.89 -22.99
N THR A 505 -12.27 -13.04 -21.85
CA THR A 505 -10.87 -13.47 -21.75
C THR A 505 -10.73 -14.88 -21.18
N GLN A 506 -10.71 -15.84 -22.09
CA GLN A 506 -9.87 -17.03 -21.90
C GLN A 506 -8.44 -16.59 -22.30
N VAL A 507 -7.53 -16.44 -21.32
CA VAL A 507 -6.10 -16.46 -21.66
C VAL A 507 -5.83 -17.83 -22.26
N GLU A 508 -5.42 -17.85 -23.51
CA GLU A 508 -5.04 -19.13 -24.15
C GLU A 508 -3.95 -19.76 -23.29
N THR A 509 -4.29 -20.83 -22.58
CA THR A 509 -3.30 -21.68 -21.95
C THR A 509 -2.45 -22.24 -23.07
N PHE A 510 -1.21 -21.82 -23.15
CA PHE A 510 -0.28 -22.24 -24.18
C PHE A 510 -0.21 -23.77 -24.23
N LYS A 511 -0.64 -24.34 -25.36
CA LYS A 511 -0.45 -25.73 -25.63
C LYS A 511 1.05 -26.05 -25.67
N GLU A 512 1.42 -27.17 -25.07
CA GLU A 512 2.76 -27.73 -25.06
C GLU A 512 3.38 -27.74 -26.46
N GLU A 513 4.14 -26.71 -26.80
CA GLU A 513 5.23 -26.91 -27.72
C GLU A 513 6.37 -27.52 -26.90
N THR A 514 6.66 -28.80 -27.14
CA THR A 514 7.82 -29.51 -26.58
C THR A 514 9.12 -28.90 -27.15
N GLY A 515 9.43 -27.68 -26.72
CA GLY A 515 10.72 -27.05 -26.94
C GLY A 515 11.73 -27.79 -26.06
N ASN A 516 12.70 -28.46 -26.68
CA ASN A 516 13.93 -28.92 -26.04
C ASN A 516 14.66 -27.70 -25.46
N GLY A 517 14.17 -27.14 -24.34
CA GLY A 517 14.89 -26.16 -23.55
C GLY A 517 16.24 -26.77 -23.16
N ASN A 518 17.30 -26.05 -23.45
CA ASN A 518 18.66 -26.46 -23.11
C ASN A 518 18.77 -26.51 -21.59
N LEU A 519 18.47 -27.67 -20.99
CA LEU A 519 18.26 -27.93 -19.56
C LEU A 519 19.43 -27.46 -18.64
N ASN A 520 20.57 -27.03 -19.20
CA ASN A 520 21.80 -26.79 -18.46
C ASN A 520 22.44 -25.40 -18.70
N ARG A 521 21.61 -24.36 -18.91
CA ARG A 521 22.12 -22.98 -19.03
C ARG A 521 21.99 -22.22 -17.71
N TYR A 522 23.09 -21.56 -17.30
CA TYR A 522 23.15 -20.74 -16.10
C TYR A 522 23.29 -19.26 -16.45
N SER A 523 22.66 -18.41 -15.63
CA SER A 523 22.97 -16.98 -15.55
C SER A 523 23.66 -16.67 -14.23
N VAL A 524 24.77 -15.94 -14.28
CA VAL A 524 25.59 -15.55 -13.11
C VAL A 524 25.50 -14.04 -12.93
N PHE A 525 24.99 -13.62 -11.75
CA PHE A 525 24.85 -12.20 -11.37
C PHE A 525 25.98 -11.81 -10.44
N ILE A 526 26.63 -10.68 -10.73
CA ILE A 526 27.86 -10.21 -10.07
C ILE A 526 27.62 -8.76 -9.61
N GLU A 527 27.87 -8.50 -8.31
CA GLU A 527 27.65 -7.19 -7.70
C GLU A 527 28.96 -6.48 -7.26
N THR A 528 30.05 -7.20 -7.07
CA THR A 528 31.30 -6.62 -6.56
C THR A 528 32.49 -6.95 -7.45
N GLU A 529 33.53 -6.11 -7.38
CA GLU A 529 34.78 -6.29 -8.14
C GLU A 529 35.48 -7.62 -7.77
N GLU A 530 35.45 -7.98 -6.47
CA GLU A 530 36.05 -9.24 -6.01
C GLU A 530 35.34 -10.46 -6.61
N GLN A 531 33.99 -10.41 -6.70
CA GLN A 531 33.20 -11.45 -7.38
C GLN A 531 33.48 -11.47 -8.88
N LEU A 532 33.61 -10.29 -9.51
CA LEU A 532 33.94 -10.15 -10.92
C LEU A 532 35.25 -10.86 -11.27
N GLU A 533 36.31 -10.57 -10.54
CA GLU A 533 37.64 -11.16 -10.73
C GLU A 533 37.64 -12.67 -10.44
N THR A 534 36.91 -13.09 -9.43
CA THR A 534 36.79 -14.51 -9.06
C THR A 534 36.08 -15.31 -10.14
N VAL A 535 34.94 -14.83 -10.63
CA VAL A 535 34.19 -15.47 -11.73
C VAL A 535 35.03 -15.46 -13.01
N PHE A 536 35.69 -14.36 -13.32
CA PHE A 536 36.54 -14.25 -14.51
C PHE A 536 37.71 -15.26 -14.47
N SER A 537 38.42 -15.33 -13.33
CA SER A 537 39.53 -16.26 -13.14
C SER A 537 39.08 -17.72 -13.21
N PHE A 538 37.93 -18.04 -12.57
CA PHE A 538 37.35 -19.38 -12.61
C PHE A 538 37.03 -19.81 -14.04
N LEU A 539 36.42 -18.96 -14.81
CA LEU A 539 35.99 -19.26 -16.17
C LEU A 539 37.19 -19.35 -17.14
N ASN A 540 38.22 -18.53 -16.97
CA ASN A 540 39.45 -18.63 -17.76
C ASN A 540 40.20 -19.97 -17.63
N GLN A 541 40.04 -20.63 -16.44
CA GLN A 541 40.62 -21.94 -16.18
C GLN A 541 39.75 -23.09 -16.67
N LYS A 542 38.53 -22.82 -17.12
CA LYS A 542 37.48 -23.81 -17.42
C LYS A 542 36.79 -23.48 -18.74
N GLU A 543 37.57 -23.42 -19.83
CA GLU A 543 37.08 -23.08 -21.17
C GLU A 543 35.95 -24.01 -21.64
N GLU A 544 35.92 -25.27 -21.16
CA GLU A 544 34.83 -26.23 -21.41
C GLU A 544 33.44 -25.77 -20.92
N LEU A 545 33.35 -24.86 -19.96
CA LEU A 545 32.09 -24.32 -19.47
C LEU A 545 31.42 -23.35 -20.45
N TYR A 546 32.12 -22.83 -21.43
CA TYR A 546 31.59 -21.98 -22.50
C TYR A 546 31.22 -22.75 -23.77
N GLY A 547 31.73 -23.95 -23.94
CA GLY A 547 31.59 -24.77 -25.16
C GLY A 547 30.25 -25.50 -25.28
N GLN A 548 30.22 -26.58 -26.06
CA GLN A 548 29.05 -27.45 -26.26
C GLN A 548 28.82 -28.48 -25.14
N GLY A 549 29.36 -28.23 -23.93
CA GLY A 549 29.21 -29.14 -22.78
C GLY A 549 27.83 -29.14 -22.16
N THR A 550 27.61 -30.09 -21.24
CA THR A 550 26.30 -30.32 -20.57
C THR A 550 25.91 -29.29 -19.51
N GLN A 551 26.90 -28.54 -18.96
CA GLN A 551 26.65 -27.47 -17.98
C GLN A 551 27.29 -26.17 -18.46
N ARG A 552 26.48 -25.22 -18.90
CA ARG A 552 26.95 -24.05 -19.63
C ARG A 552 26.55 -22.75 -18.93
N ILE A 553 27.52 -21.86 -18.68
CA ILE A 553 27.20 -20.45 -18.38
C ILE A 553 26.80 -19.78 -19.68
N GLY A 554 25.52 -19.46 -19.79
CA GLY A 554 24.95 -18.81 -20.96
C GLY A 554 24.83 -17.31 -20.82
N ARG A 555 24.89 -16.78 -19.58
CA ARG A 555 24.69 -15.35 -19.29
C ARG A 555 25.50 -14.91 -18.10
N ILE A 556 26.07 -13.71 -18.20
CA ILE A 556 26.64 -12.95 -17.08
C ILE A 556 25.90 -11.63 -16.98
N ALA A 557 25.42 -11.29 -15.77
CA ALA A 557 24.74 -10.05 -15.48
C ALA A 557 25.58 -9.24 -14.46
N LEU A 558 25.96 -8.04 -14.86
CA LEU A 558 26.86 -7.15 -14.13
C LEU A 558 26.07 -6.01 -13.48
N ASP A 559 26.22 -5.83 -12.19
CA ASP A 559 25.62 -4.67 -11.50
C ASP A 559 26.25 -3.37 -12.05
N PHE A 560 25.42 -2.34 -12.26
CA PHE A 560 25.86 -1.06 -12.82
C PHE A 560 27.01 -0.40 -12.04
N ARG A 561 27.12 -0.65 -10.74
CA ARG A 561 28.15 -0.08 -9.85
C ARG A 561 29.57 -0.57 -10.15
N LEU A 562 29.70 -1.71 -10.82
CA LEU A 562 31.00 -2.21 -11.29
C LEU A 562 31.66 -1.25 -12.28
N PHE A 563 30.89 -0.37 -12.93
CA PHE A 563 31.39 0.64 -13.85
C PHE A 563 31.81 1.96 -13.17
N GLY A 564 31.87 1.99 -11.85
CA GLY A 564 32.36 3.12 -11.06
C GLY A 564 31.68 4.44 -11.40
N THR A 565 32.46 5.40 -11.94
CA THR A 565 31.97 6.73 -12.30
C THR A 565 31.27 6.80 -13.66
N GLY A 566 31.32 5.73 -14.47
CA GLY A 566 30.66 5.69 -15.77
C GLY A 566 31.01 4.49 -16.63
N PHE A 567 30.25 4.30 -17.71
CA PHE A 567 30.33 3.14 -18.62
C PHE A 567 31.54 3.14 -19.55
N SER A 568 32.48 4.05 -19.40
CA SER A 568 33.74 4.10 -20.13
C SER A 568 34.89 3.33 -19.46
N ASP A 569 34.64 2.68 -18.31
CA ASP A 569 35.65 1.92 -17.57
C ASP A 569 36.21 0.77 -18.41
N THR A 570 37.54 0.82 -18.68
CA THR A 570 38.23 -0.13 -19.54
C THR A 570 38.37 -1.50 -18.91
N HIS A 571 38.55 -1.56 -17.58
CA HIS A 571 38.70 -2.82 -16.86
C HIS A 571 37.52 -3.75 -17.02
N VAL A 572 36.31 -3.23 -16.81
CA VAL A 572 35.05 -3.99 -16.97
C VAL A 572 34.82 -4.30 -18.47
N ARG A 573 35.14 -3.37 -19.37
CA ARG A 573 35.01 -3.59 -20.84
C ARG A 573 35.87 -4.74 -21.32
N ASP A 574 37.12 -4.87 -20.87
CA ASP A 574 38.00 -5.98 -21.26
C ASP A 574 37.40 -7.34 -20.87
N ARG A 575 36.74 -7.44 -19.68
CA ARG A 575 36.00 -8.63 -19.26
C ARG A 575 34.78 -8.93 -20.14
N ILE A 576 34.02 -7.90 -20.46
CA ILE A 576 32.86 -7.97 -21.36
C ILE A 576 33.32 -8.49 -22.75
N ASP A 577 34.37 -7.94 -23.32
CA ASP A 577 34.87 -8.34 -24.62
C ASP A 577 35.36 -9.80 -24.67
N PHE A 578 35.99 -10.24 -23.58
CA PHE A 578 36.39 -11.64 -23.41
C PHE A 578 35.18 -12.59 -23.40
N TRP A 579 34.21 -12.36 -22.55
CA TRP A 579 33.03 -13.23 -22.40
C TRP A 579 32.20 -13.25 -23.69
N ARG A 580 32.10 -12.12 -24.38
CA ARG A 580 31.39 -12.03 -25.66
C ARG A 580 32.02 -12.90 -26.73
N LYS A 581 33.36 -12.89 -26.85
CA LYS A 581 34.10 -13.78 -27.75
C LYS A 581 33.83 -15.25 -27.43
N SER A 582 33.57 -15.56 -26.19
CA SER A 582 33.25 -16.92 -25.71
C SER A 582 31.76 -17.28 -25.90
N GLY A 583 30.92 -16.42 -26.47
CA GLY A 583 29.51 -16.67 -26.76
C GLY A 583 28.58 -16.61 -25.54
N VAL A 584 28.99 -15.91 -24.48
CA VAL A 584 28.19 -15.66 -23.30
C VAL A 584 27.37 -14.40 -23.50
N GLU A 585 26.06 -14.44 -23.18
CA GLU A 585 25.19 -13.27 -23.19
C GLU A 585 25.55 -12.33 -22.01
N LEU A 586 25.58 -11.04 -22.24
CA LEU A 586 25.98 -10.03 -21.25
C LEU A 586 24.85 -9.06 -20.97
N TYR A 587 24.52 -8.90 -19.70
CA TYR A 587 23.44 -8.02 -19.25
C TYR A 587 23.94 -7.04 -18.19
N LEU A 588 23.40 -5.81 -18.21
CA LEU A 588 23.58 -4.84 -17.12
C LEU A 588 22.39 -4.91 -16.18
N VAL A 589 22.66 -4.96 -14.87
CA VAL A 589 21.62 -4.97 -13.83
C VAL A 589 21.38 -3.57 -13.32
N PHE A 590 20.15 -3.09 -13.43
CA PHE A 590 19.70 -1.79 -12.94
C PHE A 590 19.46 -1.82 -11.42
N PRO A 591 19.51 -0.64 -10.75
CA PRO A 591 19.30 -0.57 -9.31
C PRO A 591 17.87 -0.98 -8.89
N HIS A 592 17.70 -1.39 -7.64
CA HIS A 592 16.37 -1.71 -7.09
C HIS A 592 15.45 -0.50 -7.09
N ILE A 593 15.99 0.68 -6.83
CA ILE A 593 15.27 1.96 -6.77
C ILE A 593 15.88 2.92 -7.79
N PHE A 594 15.03 3.51 -8.64
CA PHE A 594 15.44 4.33 -9.76
C PHE A 594 14.78 5.72 -9.69
N ARG A 595 15.14 6.49 -8.65
CA ARG A 595 14.65 7.87 -8.41
C ARG A 595 15.40 8.86 -9.30
N GLU A 596 15.11 10.15 -9.14
CA GLU A 596 15.67 11.24 -9.93
C GLU A 596 17.20 11.19 -10.03
N ASN A 597 17.90 10.98 -8.92
CA ASN A 597 19.37 10.88 -8.90
C ASN A 597 19.92 9.73 -9.77
N ALA A 598 19.23 8.59 -9.78
CA ALA A 598 19.57 7.49 -10.67
C ALA A 598 19.27 7.84 -12.13
N GLN A 599 18.09 8.43 -12.41
CA GLN A 599 17.71 8.85 -13.76
C GLN A 599 18.69 9.87 -14.33
N GLU A 600 19.14 10.84 -13.53
CA GLU A 600 20.16 11.81 -13.94
C GLU A 600 21.51 11.15 -14.23
N TRP A 601 21.96 10.22 -13.36
CA TRP A 601 23.23 9.54 -13.55
C TRP A 601 23.21 8.70 -14.83
N PHE A 602 22.22 7.86 -15.02
CA PHE A 602 22.04 7.05 -16.22
C PHE A 602 21.79 7.91 -17.45
N GLY A 603 21.07 9.02 -17.34
CA GLY A 603 20.82 9.96 -18.42
C GLY A 603 22.11 10.60 -18.98
N ARG A 604 23.01 11.05 -18.08
CA ARG A 604 24.32 11.59 -18.47
C ARG A 604 25.22 10.56 -19.13
N GLN A 605 25.06 9.29 -18.79
CA GLN A 605 25.89 8.18 -19.28
C GLN A 605 25.22 7.39 -20.41
N PHE A 606 24.03 7.79 -20.87
CA PHE A 606 23.19 6.96 -21.74
C PHE A 606 23.88 6.58 -23.05
N GLU A 607 24.57 7.52 -23.70
CA GLU A 607 25.31 7.27 -24.94
C GLU A 607 26.41 6.22 -24.74
N ASN A 608 27.20 6.35 -23.66
CA ASN A 608 28.26 5.39 -23.34
C ASN A 608 27.67 4.02 -22.97
N PHE A 609 26.54 4.02 -22.26
CA PHE A 609 25.80 2.82 -21.89
C PHE A 609 25.24 2.10 -23.12
N ASN A 610 24.62 2.83 -24.03
CA ASN A 610 24.01 2.26 -25.24
C ASN A 610 25.06 1.65 -26.21
N GLN A 611 26.30 2.19 -26.18
CA GLN A 611 27.43 1.67 -26.94
C GLN A 611 28.11 0.45 -26.31
N LEU A 612 27.75 0.08 -25.06
CA LEU A 612 28.33 -1.13 -24.46
C LEU A 612 27.95 -2.36 -25.30
N PRO A 613 28.91 -3.30 -25.53
CA PRO A 613 28.64 -4.53 -26.26
C PRO A 613 27.89 -5.57 -25.38
N ILE A 614 26.74 -5.16 -24.82
CA ILE A 614 25.84 -6.00 -24.04
C ILE A 614 24.64 -6.45 -24.87
N ASP A 615 24.03 -7.57 -24.51
CA ASP A 615 22.85 -8.14 -25.17
C ASP A 615 21.54 -7.60 -24.59
N GLY A 616 21.58 -7.05 -23.36
CA GLY A 616 20.40 -6.50 -22.73
C GLY A 616 20.62 -6.01 -21.30
N VAL A 617 19.51 -5.82 -20.61
CA VAL A 617 19.47 -5.32 -19.24
C VAL A 617 18.51 -6.15 -18.37
N VAL A 618 18.76 -6.12 -17.06
CA VAL A 618 17.82 -6.61 -16.04
C VAL A 618 17.28 -5.40 -15.28
N ILE A 619 15.98 -5.22 -15.32
CA ILE A 619 15.31 -4.10 -14.65
C ILE A 619 14.52 -4.56 -13.43
N ARG A 620 14.38 -3.66 -12.43
CA ARG A 620 13.78 -3.92 -11.12
C ARG A 620 12.64 -2.97 -10.76
N ASN A 621 12.27 -2.06 -11.68
CA ASN A 621 11.24 -1.04 -11.45
C ASN A 621 10.68 -0.50 -12.77
N PHE A 622 9.52 0.12 -12.69
CA PHE A 622 8.83 0.70 -13.85
C PHE A 622 9.53 1.94 -14.39
N GLU A 623 10.23 2.69 -13.55
CA GLU A 623 10.98 3.88 -13.93
C GLU A 623 12.10 3.54 -14.91
N ALA A 624 12.91 2.52 -14.59
CA ALA A 624 13.98 2.05 -15.47
C ALA A 624 13.43 1.55 -16.82
N PHE A 625 12.30 0.83 -16.80
CA PHE A 625 11.65 0.40 -18.03
C PHE A 625 11.29 1.57 -18.93
N PHE A 626 10.56 2.55 -18.37
CA PHE A 626 10.09 3.70 -19.15
C PHE A 626 11.23 4.60 -19.59
N PHE A 627 12.24 4.81 -18.72
CA PHE A 627 13.46 5.54 -19.04
C PHE A 627 14.18 4.97 -20.27
N LEU A 628 14.29 3.65 -20.38
CA LEU A 628 14.90 2.95 -21.51
C LEU A 628 14.04 3.08 -22.76
N LYS A 629 12.72 2.89 -22.62
CA LYS A 629 11.76 2.98 -23.72
C LYS A 629 11.72 4.38 -24.34
N GLU A 630 11.68 5.44 -23.55
CA GLU A 630 11.71 6.83 -24.03
C GLU A 630 12.97 7.17 -24.82
N ARG A 631 14.10 6.52 -24.51
CA ARG A 631 15.39 6.75 -25.17
C ARG A 631 15.66 5.80 -26.33
N GLY A 632 14.67 5.01 -26.74
CA GLY A 632 14.80 4.10 -27.88
C GLY A 632 15.79 2.94 -27.64
N PHE A 633 15.96 2.49 -26.39
CA PHE A 633 16.77 1.30 -26.10
C PHE A 633 16.16 0.07 -26.78
N ASP A 634 16.94 -0.59 -27.62
CA ASP A 634 16.49 -1.65 -28.55
C ASP A 634 16.98 -3.06 -28.18
N LYS A 635 17.81 -3.18 -27.12
CA LYS A 635 18.33 -4.48 -26.66
C LYS A 635 17.32 -5.17 -25.73
N LYS A 636 17.57 -6.44 -25.41
CA LYS A 636 16.68 -7.26 -24.61
C LYS A 636 16.51 -6.70 -23.18
N ILE A 637 15.31 -6.82 -22.64
CA ILE A 637 14.96 -6.47 -21.25
C ILE A 637 14.51 -7.73 -20.54
N ILE A 638 15.04 -7.97 -19.34
CA ILE A 638 14.60 -9.01 -18.40
C ILE A 638 13.98 -8.31 -17.18
N LEU A 639 12.79 -8.74 -16.80
CA LEU A 639 12.14 -8.27 -15.58
C LEU A 639 12.68 -9.06 -14.38
N ASP A 640 13.19 -8.39 -13.36
CA ASP A 640 13.63 -9.09 -12.15
C ASP A 640 12.42 -9.52 -11.28
N HIS A 641 12.63 -10.48 -10.38
CA HIS A 641 11.61 -11.14 -9.55
C HIS A 641 10.68 -10.18 -8.80
N ASN A 642 11.13 -8.96 -8.48
CA ASN A 642 10.40 -7.96 -7.72
C ASN A 642 9.43 -7.10 -8.56
N LEU A 643 9.36 -7.31 -9.87
CA LEU A 643 8.29 -6.81 -10.75
C LEU A 643 7.10 -7.78 -10.81
N TYR A 644 7.18 -8.90 -10.10
CA TYR A 644 6.10 -9.82 -9.76
C TYR A 644 5.25 -10.28 -10.94
N ILE A 645 5.86 -11.03 -11.90
CA ILE A 645 5.07 -11.81 -12.86
C ILE A 645 4.44 -12.99 -12.11
N PHE A 646 3.25 -12.81 -11.56
CA PHE A 646 2.66 -13.76 -10.61
C PHE A 646 1.59 -14.66 -11.23
N ASN A 647 1.14 -14.32 -12.44
CA ASN A 647 0.07 -15.00 -13.18
C ASN A 647 0.20 -14.77 -14.70
N GLN A 648 -0.61 -15.47 -15.48
CA GLN A 648 -0.60 -15.40 -16.95
C GLN A 648 -0.99 -14.01 -17.49
N TYR A 649 -1.92 -13.30 -16.83
CA TYR A 649 -2.28 -11.92 -17.21
C TYR A 649 -1.13 -10.95 -17.02
N GLY A 650 -0.28 -11.18 -16.00
CA GLY A 650 0.96 -10.41 -15.81
C GLY A 650 1.95 -10.65 -16.96
N LYS A 651 2.07 -11.89 -17.45
CA LYS A 651 2.87 -12.18 -18.65
C LYS A 651 2.31 -11.45 -19.88
N GLU A 652 1.00 -11.48 -20.07
CA GLU A 652 0.34 -10.80 -21.19
C GLU A 652 0.52 -9.27 -21.12
N PHE A 653 0.39 -8.66 -19.93
CA PHE A 653 0.67 -7.23 -19.72
C PHE A 653 2.06 -6.84 -20.26
N TRP A 654 3.09 -7.60 -19.87
CA TRP A 654 4.46 -7.31 -20.27
C TRP A 654 4.76 -7.71 -21.73
N LYS A 655 4.13 -8.75 -22.27
CA LYS A 655 4.21 -9.13 -23.68
C LYS A 655 3.70 -8.00 -24.58
N GLN A 656 2.64 -7.29 -24.21
CA GLN A 656 2.17 -6.09 -24.90
C GLN A 656 3.22 -4.96 -24.90
N GLN A 657 4.11 -4.95 -23.90
CA GLN A 657 5.27 -4.07 -23.84
C GLN A 657 6.50 -4.64 -24.58
N LYS A 658 6.38 -5.78 -25.27
CA LYS A 658 7.46 -6.52 -25.96
C LYS A 658 8.53 -7.05 -25.02
N VAL A 659 8.17 -7.40 -23.78
CA VAL A 659 9.04 -8.03 -22.79
C VAL A 659 8.47 -9.39 -22.41
N GLU A 660 9.22 -10.46 -22.66
CA GLU A 660 8.79 -11.83 -22.36
C GLU A 660 9.73 -12.54 -21.36
N ASP A 661 10.98 -12.06 -21.24
CA ASP A 661 11.97 -12.63 -20.33
C ASP A 661 11.81 -12.06 -18.91
N PHE A 662 11.74 -12.92 -17.91
CA PHE A 662 11.57 -12.54 -16.53
C PHE A 662 12.28 -13.48 -15.56
N THR A 663 12.54 -13.03 -14.34
CA THR A 663 12.95 -13.87 -13.21
C THR A 663 11.72 -14.33 -12.45
N ALA A 664 11.61 -15.63 -12.21
CA ALA A 664 10.49 -16.25 -11.49
C ALA A 664 10.31 -15.63 -10.10
N PRO A 665 9.06 -15.37 -9.64
CA PRO A 665 8.79 -14.84 -8.33
C PRO A 665 9.31 -15.74 -7.20
N LEU A 666 9.92 -15.13 -6.18
CA LEU A 666 10.52 -15.86 -5.04
C LEU A 666 9.49 -16.43 -4.06
N GLU A 667 8.24 -16.02 -4.15
CA GLU A 667 7.16 -16.43 -3.24
C GLU A 667 6.28 -17.56 -3.81
N LEU A 668 6.51 -18.02 -5.04
CA LEU A 668 5.79 -19.15 -5.60
C LEU A 668 6.51 -20.48 -5.36
N ASN A 669 5.75 -21.55 -5.08
CA ASN A 669 6.29 -22.88 -4.97
C ASN A 669 6.43 -23.55 -6.36
N SER A 670 7.08 -24.72 -6.42
CA SER A 670 7.36 -25.43 -7.68
C SER A 670 6.10 -25.79 -8.48
N ARG A 671 4.96 -26.07 -7.83
CA ARG A 671 3.69 -26.33 -8.51
C ARG A 671 3.14 -25.06 -9.15
N GLU A 672 3.12 -23.97 -8.40
CA GLU A 672 2.65 -22.65 -8.86
C GLU A 672 3.55 -22.11 -9.98
N LEU A 673 4.87 -22.34 -9.91
CA LEU A 673 5.81 -22.00 -10.98
C LEU A 673 5.56 -22.83 -12.25
N ARG A 674 5.11 -24.08 -12.12
CA ARG A 674 4.71 -24.91 -13.28
C ARG A 674 3.41 -24.38 -13.90
N GLU A 675 2.44 -23.99 -13.07
CA GLU A 675 1.17 -23.38 -13.53
C GLU A 675 1.43 -22.03 -14.22
N LEU A 676 2.35 -21.21 -13.69
CA LEU A 676 2.79 -19.98 -14.32
C LEU A 676 3.54 -20.19 -15.64
N ASP A 677 4.09 -21.38 -15.89
CA ASP A 677 4.95 -21.70 -17.04
C ASP A 677 6.19 -20.77 -17.15
N ILE A 678 7.25 -21.13 -16.46
CA ILE A 678 8.48 -20.33 -16.43
C ILE A 678 9.49 -20.68 -17.52
N ARG A 679 9.08 -21.30 -18.63
CA ARG A 679 10.00 -21.69 -19.73
C ARG A 679 10.72 -20.49 -20.38
N ASN A 680 10.15 -19.31 -20.37
CA ASN A 680 10.80 -18.05 -20.76
C ASN A 680 11.49 -17.34 -19.57
N GLY A 681 11.39 -17.91 -18.37
CA GLY A 681 11.88 -17.29 -17.14
C GLY A 681 13.22 -17.81 -16.66
N GLU A 682 13.89 -17.02 -15.86
CA GLU A 682 15.02 -17.43 -15.03
C GLU A 682 14.51 -17.92 -13.67
N LEU A 683 15.06 -19.02 -13.15
CA LEU A 683 14.79 -19.50 -11.78
C LEU A 683 16.04 -19.27 -10.92
N LEU A 684 15.87 -18.54 -9.79
CA LEU A 684 16.93 -18.40 -8.80
C LEU A 684 17.20 -19.75 -8.13
N VAL A 685 18.37 -20.35 -8.40
CA VAL A 685 18.80 -21.63 -7.81
C VAL A 685 19.84 -21.44 -6.71
N TYR A 686 20.54 -20.29 -6.69
CA TYR A 686 21.43 -19.87 -5.60
C TYR A 686 21.41 -18.35 -5.44
N GLY A 687 21.30 -17.90 -4.20
CA GLY A 687 21.46 -16.49 -3.83
C GLY A 687 20.69 -16.09 -2.57
N ARG A 688 21.10 -14.99 -1.95
CA ARG A 688 20.41 -14.43 -0.77
C ARG A 688 19.15 -13.70 -1.18
N ILE A 689 18.08 -13.86 -0.39
CA ILE A 689 16.81 -13.20 -0.65
C ILE A 689 16.91 -11.73 -0.18
N PRO A 690 16.61 -10.73 -1.03
CA PRO A 690 16.46 -9.35 -0.61
C PRO A 690 15.11 -9.19 0.10
N VAL A 691 15.09 -9.32 1.42
CA VAL A 691 13.84 -9.33 2.22
C VAL A 691 13.23 -7.95 2.40
N MET A 692 14.02 -6.87 2.29
CA MET A 692 13.55 -5.48 2.32
C MET A 692 14.44 -4.56 1.49
N VAL A 693 13.83 -3.63 0.77
CA VAL A 693 14.49 -2.49 0.14
C VAL A 693 13.97 -1.23 0.83
N SER A 694 14.83 -0.39 1.41
CA SER A 694 14.41 0.73 2.25
C SER A 694 15.18 2.01 1.97
N ALA A 695 14.50 3.15 2.01
CA ALA A 695 15.12 4.47 2.03
C ALA A 695 15.81 4.76 3.37
N GLN A 696 15.41 4.08 4.46
CA GLN A 696 16.08 4.19 5.75
C GLN A 696 17.44 3.49 5.72
N CYS A 697 18.39 4.04 6.46
CA CYS A 697 19.75 3.52 6.55
C CYS A 697 20.09 3.10 7.98
N ILE A 698 20.38 1.79 8.18
CA ILE A 698 20.72 1.24 9.50
C ILE A 698 21.98 1.92 10.06
N GLU A 699 22.99 2.13 9.24
CA GLU A 699 24.21 2.80 9.67
C GLU A 699 23.96 4.23 10.13
N ARG A 700 23.21 5.02 9.36
CA ARG A 700 22.84 6.39 9.74
C ARG A 700 22.07 6.43 11.07
N THR A 701 21.20 5.44 11.29
CA THR A 701 20.40 5.34 12.53
C THR A 701 21.25 4.97 13.75
N THR A 702 22.29 4.16 13.60
CA THR A 702 23.12 3.65 14.71
C THR A 702 24.35 4.53 14.97
N SER A 703 25.19 4.72 13.97
CA SER A 703 26.53 5.33 14.11
C SER A 703 26.74 6.62 13.32
N GLY A 704 25.73 7.03 12.52
CA GLY A 704 25.83 8.18 11.62
C GLY A 704 26.26 7.79 10.21
N CYS A 705 26.01 8.69 9.22
CA CYS A 705 26.28 8.41 7.81
C CYS A 705 27.79 8.51 7.50
N SER A 706 28.43 7.43 7.10
CA SER A 706 29.81 7.39 6.63
C SER A 706 29.99 7.75 5.15
N LYS A 707 28.89 7.71 4.37
CA LYS A 707 28.87 7.78 2.90
C LYS A 707 29.71 6.67 2.23
N LYS A 708 30.00 5.59 2.93
CA LYS A 708 30.74 4.43 2.43
C LYS A 708 29.85 3.20 2.37
N PRO A 709 29.93 2.39 1.31
CA PRO A 709 29.27 1.10 1.29
C PRO A 709 29.72 0.24 2.47
N GLY A 710 28.79 -0.50 3.03
CA GLY A 710 29.06 -1.38 4.16
C GLY A 710 27.90 -2.32 4.44
N VAL A 711 28.13 -3.28 5.33
CA VAL A 711 27.11 -4.23 5.77
C VAL A 711 26.96 -4.13 7.28
N ARG A 712 25.71 -4.05 7.76
CA ARG A 712 25.35 -4.12 9.19
C ARG A 712 24.53 -5.38 9.45
N VAL A 713 24.76 -5.99 10.60
CA VAL A 713 24.05 -7.20 11.01
C VAL A 713 22.89 -6.81 11.92
N LEU A 714 21.68 -7.24 11.56
CA LEU A 714 20.51 -7.22 12.44
C LEU A 714 20.27 -8.64 12.93
N GLN A 715 20.16 -8.81 14.25
CA GLN A 715 19.85 -10.10 14.87
C GLN A 715 18.46 -10.02 15.50
N ASP A 716 17.60 -10.97 15.16
CA ASP A 716 16.25 -11.04 15.70
C ASP A 716 16.20 -11.70 17.10
N ARG A 717 15.00 -11.90 17.64
CA ARG A 717 14.77 -12.55 18.94
C ARG A 717 15.03 -14.07 18.96
N ARG A 718 15.26 -14.68 17.79
CA ARG A 718 15.54 -16.11 17.62
C ARG A 718 16.99 -16.34 17.22
N ASP A 719 17.81 -15.31 17.33
CA ASP A 719 19.21 -15.27 16.93
C ASP A 719 19.43 -15.40 15.40
N GLU A 720 18.35 -15.31 14.58
CA GLU A 720 18.48 -15.22 13.12
C GLU A 720 19.08 -13.86 12.72
N LYS A 721 20.02 -13.89 11.80
CA LYS A 721 20.69 -12.69 11.32
C LYS A 721 20.16 -12.28 9.95
N PHE A 722 20.18 -10.97 9.75
CA PHE A 722 19.90 -10.34 8.47
C PHE A 722 21.00 -9.32 8.19
N PHE A 723 21.39 -9.23 6.93
CA PHE A 723 22.48 -8.36 6.51
C PHE A 723 21.95 -7.13 5.77
N ALA A 724 22.05 -5.96 6.37
CA ALA A 724 21.68 -4.69 5.74
C ALA A 724 22.89 -4.10 5.02
N ARG A 725 22.86 -4.13 3.69
CA ARG A 725 23.87 -3.52 2.82
C ARG A 725 23.47 -2.13 2.40
N ASN A 726 24.39 -1.18 2.53
CA ASN A 726 24.21 0.21 2.13
C ASN A 726 24.56 0.40 0.65
N TYR A 727 23.65 0.95 -0.12
CA TYR A 727 23.86 1.39 -1.50
C TYR A 727 23.99 2.92 -1.51
N CYS A 728 25.17 3.42 -1.13
CA CYS A 728 25.40 4.83 -0.82
C CYS A 728 25.28 5.75 -2.02
N ASP A 729 25.56 5.27 -3.25
CA ASP A 729 25.50 6.04 -4.47
C ASP A 729 24.06 6.52 -4.76
N LEU A 730 23.08 5.70 -4.42
CA LEU A 730 21.65 5.97 -4.60
C LEU A 730 20.88 6.11 -3.28
N CYS A 731 21.59 6.03 -2.15
CA CYS A 731 21.10 6.23 -0.79
C CYS A 731 19.87 5.38 -0.40
N TYR A 732 19.97 4.05 -0.57
CA TYR A 732 19.00 3.09 -0.05
C TYR A 732 19.72 1.89 0.59
N ASN A 733 19.03 1.09 1.38
CA ASN A 733 19.51 -0.16 1.96
C ASN A 733 18.75 -1.35 1.38
N VAL A 734 19.44 -2.48 1.23
CA VAL A 734 18.84 -3.78 0.99
C VAL A 734 19.19 -4.70 2.17
N ILE A 735 18.16 -5.32 2.75
CA ILE A 735 18.33 -6.29 3.82
C ILE A 735 18.20 -7.68 3.21
N TYR A 736 19.23 -8.51 3.42
CA TYR A 736 19.34 -9.87 2.90
C TYR A 736 19.19 -10.92 4.00
N THR A 737 18.76 -12.13 3.64
CA THR A 737 18.79 -13.31 4.52
C THR A 737 20.23 -13.70 4.89
N GLU A 738 20.43 -14.34 6.06
CA GLU A 738 21.69 -14.96 6.43
C GLU A 738 22.02 -16.12 5.49
N ASN A 739 21.08 -17.03 5.32
CA ASN A 739 21.25 -18.22 4.50
C ASN A 739 20.77 -17.93 3.06
N PRO A 740 21.59 -18.25 2.04
CA PRO A 740 21.14 -18.18 0.64
C PRO A 740 20.14 -19.29 0.31
N ILE A 741 19.31 -19.06 -0.70
CA ILE A 741 18.62 -20.15 -1.39
C ILE A 741 19.68 -21.04 -2.02
N ASN A 742 19.47 -22.37 -1.91
CA ASN A 742 20.20 -23.36 -2.69
C ASN A 742 19.24 -24.50 -3.07
N LEU A 743 18.87 -24.58 -4.34
CA LEU A 743 17.93 -25.58 -4.86
C LEU A 743 18.62 -26.84 -5.42
N ARG A 744 19.90 -27.03 -5.16
CA ARG A 744 20.62 -28.18 -5.72
C ARG A 744 20.05 -29.53 -5.26
N GLN A 745 19.50 -29.61 -4.05
CA GLN A 745 18.84 -30.84 -3.57
C GLN A 745 17.46 -31.06 -4.20
N GLU A 746 16.87 -30.04 -4.84
CA GLU A 746 15.57 -30.08 -5.52
C GLU A 746 15.71 -30.18 -7.06
N TRP A 747 16.86 -30.66 -7.54
CA TRP A 747 17.25 -30.55 -8.95
C TRP A 747 16.28 -31.22 -9.92
N ASP A 748 15.71 -32.37 -9.57
CA ASP A 748 14.71 -33.05 -10.39
C ASP A 748 13.49 -32.17 -10.58
N ARG A 749 13.00 -31.53 -9.52
CA ARG A 749 11.85 -30.62 -9.58
C ARG A 749 12.18 -29.31 -10.32
N VAL A 750 13.42 -28.82 -10.19
CA VAL A 750 13.90 -27.65 -10.96
C VAL A 750 13.93 -28.00 -12.45
N ASN A 751 14.39 -29.21 -12.81
CA ASN A 751 14.42 -29.67 -14.19
C ASN A 751 13.02 -29.81 -14.81
N GLU A 752 12.05 -30.29 -14.04
CA GLU A 752 10.64 -30.41 -14.47
C GLU A 752 9.97 -29.08 -14.80
N LEU A 753 10.53 -27.95 -14.37
CA LEU A 753 10.03 -26.60 -14.68
C LEU A 753 10.57 -26.05 -15.99
N TYR A 754 11.62 -26.67 -16.56
CA TYR A 754 12.29 -26.25 -17.80
C TYR A 754 12.64 -24.75 -17.86
N PRO A 755 13.22 -24.14 -16.82
CA PRO A 755 13.53 -22.71 -16.84
C PRO A 755 14.54 -22.39 -17.96
N LYS A 756 14.36 -21.24 -18.63
CA LYS A 756 15.28 -20.77 -19.68
C LYS A 756 16.72 -20.67 -19.17
N MET A 757 16.88 -20.19 -17.95
CA MET A 757 18.16 -20.07 -17.24
C MET A 757 18.01 -20.42 -15.75
N ARG A 758 19.04 -21.01 -15.17
CA ARG A 758 19.21 -21.19 -13.73
C ARG A 758 20.10 -20.06 -13.21
N ARG A 759 19.54 -19.23 -12.35
CA ARG A 759 20.23 -18.03 -11.86
C ARG A 759 21.05 -18.32 -10.61
N ILE A 760 22.34 -18.04 -10.65
CA ILE A 760 23.24 -17.93 -9.51
C ILE A 760 23.44 -16.44 -9.27
N GLN A 761 23.09 -15.96 -8.10
CA GLN A 761 23.21 -14.55 -7.74
C GLN A 761 24.15 -14.35 -6.57
N PHE A 762 25.29 -13.74 -6.85
CA PHE A 762 26.21 -13.28 -5.83
C PHE A 762 25.80 -11.88 -5.33
N THR A 763 25.89 -11.67 -4.01
CA THR A 763 25.55 -10.41 -3.33
C THR A 763 26.59 -10.05 -2.27
N LEU A 764 26.64 -10.81 -1.17
CA LEU A 764 27.53 -10.58 -0.03
C LEU A 764 28.72 -11.54 0.01
N GLU A 765 28.78 -12.49 -0.91
CA GLU A 765 29.80 -13.51 -0.98
C GLU A 765 31.18 -12.86 -1.26
N ASP A 766 32.16 -13.22 -0.44
CA ASP A 766 33.58 -12.93 -0.67
C ASP A 766 34.19 -13.86 -1.72
N LYS A 767 35.50 -13.73 -1.97
CA LYS A 767 36.21 -14.55 -2.94
C LYS A 767 36.07 -16.04 -2.69
N GLU A 768 36.33 -16.49 -1.45
CA GLU A 768 36.36 -17.92 -1.07
C GLU A 768 34.95 -18.53 -1.18
N GLN A 769 33.92 -17.81 -0.73
CA GLN A 769 32.51 -18.19 -0.87
C GLN A 769 32.09 -18.26 -2.34
N THR A 770 32.49 -17.27 -3.15
CA THR A 770 32.20 -17.24 -4.59
C THR A 770 32.84 -18.44 -5.30
N GLU A 771 34.11 -18.73 -5.05
CA GLU A 771 34.81 -19.91 -5.60
C GLU A 771 34.12 -21.23 -5.17
N THR A 772 33.73 -21.34 -3.92
CA THR A 772 33.05 -22.51 -3.37
C THR A 772 31.74 -22.77 -4.10
N VAL A 773 30.93 -21.73 -4.30
CA VAL A 773 29.66 -21.85 -5.03
C VAL A 773 29.90 -22.25 -6.49
N LEU A 774 30.84 -21.61 -7.17
CA LEU A 774 31.16 -21.96 -8.55
C LEU A 774 31.62 -23.44 -8.67
N ASN A 775 32.50 -23.89 -7.78
CA ASN A 775 32.93 -25.28 -7.74
C ASN A 775 31.75 -26.23 -7.47
N THR A 776 30.85 -25.86 -6.58
CA THR A 776 29.66 -26.65 -6.22
C THR A 776 28.73 -26.84 -7.43
N PHE A 777 28.49 -25.79 -8.22
CA PHE A 777 27.57 -25.86 -9.35
C PHE A 777 28.19 -26.36 -10.65
N PHE A 778 29.49 -26.22 -10.85
CA PHE A 778 30.12 -26.50 -12.16
C PHE A 778 31.20 -27.59 -12.14
N VAL A 779 31.73 -27.98 -10.97
CA VAL A 779 32.81 -28.97 -10.87
C VAL A 779 32.40 -30.25 -10.11
N THR A 780 31.58 -30.12 -9.07
CA THR A 780 31.17 -31.26 -8.23
C THR A 780 30.06 -32.06 -8.91
N ASP A 781 30.26 -33.39 -9.04
CA ASP A 781 29.30 -34.28 -9.70
C ASP A 781 27.96 -34.31 -8.95
N GLU A 782 26.85 -34.20 -9.68
CA GLU A 782 25.48 -34.14 -9.09
C GLU A 782 25.17 -35.32 -8.15
N LYS A 783 25.77 -36.49 -8.38
CA LYS A 783 25.56 -37.70 -7.60
C LYS A 783 26.28 -37.71 -6.24
N THR A 784 27.27 -36.88 -6.03
CA THR A 784 28.12 -36.85 -4.82
C THR A 784 27.47 -36.03 -3.68
N VAL A 785 26.60 -35.11 -3.98
CA VAL A 785 25.96 -34.22 -2.98
C VAL A 785 24.76 -34.84 -2.27
N ALA A 786 24.15 -35.90 -2.84
CA ALA A 786 22.96 -36.54 -2.27
C ALA A 786 23.21 -37.32 -0.94
N ARG A 787 24.44 -37.40 -0.39
CA ARG A 787 24.77 -38.18 0.80
C ARG A 787 25.67 -37.48 1.85
N GLY A 788 25.96 -36.21 1.71
CA GLY A 788 26.74 -35.42 2.70
C GLY A 788 25.83 -34.81 3.78
N LYS A 789 26.26 -34.90 5.03
CA LYS A 789 25.62 -34.35 6.24
C LYS A 789 24.88 -33.04 5.99
N GLU A 790 23.74 -32.88 6.68
CA GLU A 790 22.95 -31.66 6.81
C GLU A 790 23.82 -30.38 6.80
N ASP A 791 23.95 -29.80 5.64
CA ASP A 791 24.51 -28.46 5.47
C ASP A 791 23.38 -27.50 5.90
N THR A 792 23.46 -26.99 7.12
CA THR A 792 22.41 -26.14 7.75
C THR A 792 22.44 -24.71 7.23
N ASP A 793 23.39 -24.36 6.35
CA ASP A 793 23.70 -23.00 5.96
C ASP A 793 22.98 -22.48 4.70
N PHE A 794 21.89 -23.17 4.27
CA PHE A 794 21.07 -22.70 3.14
C PHE A 794 19.58 -22.99 3.35
N THR A 795 18.75 -22.39 2.50
CA THR A 795 17.29 -22.55 2.49
C THR A 795 16.79 -22.89 1.10
N THR A 796 15.63 -23.54 0.99
CA THR A 796 14.89 -23.68 -0.28
C THR A 796 13.94 -22.50 -0.54
N GLY A 797 13.91 -21.50 0.32
CA GLY A 797 12.98 -20.40 0.26
C GLY A 797 11.53 -20.91 0.28
N HIS A 798 10.71 -20.41 -0.64
CA HIS A 798 9.31 -20.83 -0.81
C HIS A 798 9.10 -21.96 -1.83
N PHE A 799 10.16 -22.45 -2.48
CA PHE A 799 10.09 -23.42 -3.54
C PHE A 799 9.29 -24.70 -3.18
N ASN A 800 9.40 -25.15 -1.93
CA ASN A 800 8.72 -26.34 -1.45
C ASN A 800 7.31 -26.08 -0.90
N ARG A 801 7.08 -24.94 -0.21
CA ARG A 801 5.86 -24.71 0.56
C ARG A 801 4.99 -23.58 0.01
N GLY A 802 5.59 -22.64 -0.72
CA GLY A 802 4.89 -21.40 -1.15
C GLY A 802 4.57 -20.50 0.04
N ILE A 803 3.63 -19.60 -0.20
CA ILE A 803 3.12 -18.63 0.76
C ILE A 803 1.60 -18.73 0.89
N ILE A 804 1.11 -18.31 2.05
CA ILE A 804 -0.33 -18.18 2.32
C ILE A 804 -0.83 -16.87 1.72
#